data_459751fd47e863592962f964cb8be184
#
_entry.id   459751fd47e863592962f964cb8be184
#
_cell.length_a   1.000
_cell.length_b   1.000
_cell.length_c   1.000
_cell.angle_alpha   90.00
_cell.angle_beta   90.00
_cell.angle_gamma   90.00
#
_symmetry.space_group_name_H-M   'P 1'
#
loop_
_entity.id
_entity.type
_entity.pdbx_description
1 polymer ?
#
loop_
_entity_poly.entity_id
_entity_poly.type
_entity_poly.pdbx_seq_one_letter_code
_entity_poly.pdbx_strand_id
1 'polypeptide(L)'
;MSNQNSTIIYTITDEAPALATAAFLPIIRTFAKPAGIAVETSDISVAARILGEFPDYLTDAQKVPNTLAELGKKTLEPDANIIKLPNISASQNQLIAAIRELQGKGYKLPDFPENPQTDEEKAIRQRYNRCMGSAVNPVLREGNSDRRAPRAVKEYARKNPHSMAEWSQASRTHVSHMHHGDFYHGEKSMTLDKDREVRMELLGKSGKTTVLKPSTKLLAGEVIDSMFMSKKALCEFYEKEIEDAHKTGVMFSLHVKATMMKVSHPIVFGHCVKIFYREAFEKHGKLFDELGVNVNNGMANLYDKIATLPQSKQDEIKRDLHACHEHRPELAMVDSAKGITNFHSPNDIIVDASMPAMIRQGGKMWGADGRLKDVKAVMPESTFARIYQEMINFCKWHGNFDPRTMGTVPNVGLMAQQAEEYGSHDKTFEAPEDGVANIVDVATGEVLLSQTVETGDIWRMCQVKDAPIRDWVKLAVTRARNSGMPAVFWLDPYRPHENELIKKVKLYLKDHDTTGLDIQIMSQVRAMRYTLERVVRGLDTISVTGNILRDYLTDLFPIMELGTSAKMLSIVPLMAGGGMYETGAGGSAPKHVQQLVEENHLRWDSLGEFMALAVSLEDLGIKTGNEKAKILARTLDAATGKLLDNNKGPSPKTGQLDNRGSQFYLAMYWAQELATQTQDPALQAQYAPLAKALADSEQAIVGELAAVQGKPVDIGGYYAADPAKVEAVMRPSRTLNAILEAATA
;
A
#
# COMPACT_ATOMS: atom_id res chain seq x y z
N MET A 1 12.61 -39.19 3.25
CA MET A 1 12.02 -37.84 3.25
C MET A 1 13.15 -36.90 2.95
N SER A 2 13.15 -36.25 1.80
CA SER A 2 14.22 -35.34 1.38
C SER A 2 14.25 -34.17 2.38
N ASN A 3 15.45 -33.88 2.94
CA ASN A 3 15.70 -32.60 3.63
C ASN A 3 15.44 -31.47 2.63
N GLN A 4 14.21 -31.01 2.52
CA GLN A 4 13.94 -29.69 1.91
C GLN A 4 14.61 -28.68 2.83
N ASN A 5 15.64 -28.01 2.33
CA ASN A 5 16.28 -26.93 3.06
C ASN A 5 15.24 -25.88 3.41
N SER A 6 14.95 -25.77 4.70
CA SER A 6 14.06 -24.72 5.22
C SER A 6 14.79 -23.39 5.12
N THR A 7 14.47 -22.59 4.13
CA THR A 7 15.14 -21.30 3.86
C THR A 7 14.14 -20.17 3.91
N ILE A 8 14.46 -19.12 4.65
CA ILE A 8 13.75 -17.82 4.63
C ILE A 8 14.62 -16.86 3.84
N ILE A 9 14.03 -16.19 2.83
CA ILE A 9 14.66 -15.10 2.10
C ILE A 9 14.18 -13.79 2.72
N TYR A 10 15.13 -13.06 3.33
CA TYR A 10 14.86 -11.75 3.94
C TYR A 10 15.35 -10.66 3.01
N THR A 11 14.47 -9.77 2.54
CA THR A 11 14.86 -8.73 1.59
C THR A 11 15.63 -7.60 2.26
N ILE A 12 16.67 -7.12 1.61
CA ILE A 12 17.32 -5.85 1.90
C ILE A 12 16.67 -4.80 1.01
N THR A 13 16.26 -3.69 1.58
CA THR A 13 15.59 -2.61 0.88
C THR A 13 16.31 -1.28 1.07
N ASP A 14 15.58 -0.21 1.35
CA ASP A 14 16.11 1.14 1.44
C ASP A 14 15.82 1.74 2.83
N GLU A 15 16.51 2.81 3.16
CA GLU A 15 16.18 3.74 4.28
C GLU A 15 16.10 3.05 5.65
N ALA A 16 15.18 3.48 6.49
CA ALA A 16 15.04 2.97 7.87
C ALA A 16 14.82 1.46 7.97
N PRO A 17 14.01 0.80 7.11
CA PRO A 17 13.91 -0.66 7.11
C PRO A 17 15.24 -1.38 6.87
N ALA A 18 16.06 -0.89 5.94
CA ALA A 18 17.39 -1.46 5.68
C ALA A 18 18.33 -1.30 6.87
N LEU A 19 18.30 -0.14 7.52
CA LEU A 19 19.08 0.12 8.73
C LEU A 19 18.65 -0.80 9.88
N ALA A 20 17.35 -0.91 10.12
CA ALA A 20 16.81 -1.83 11.13
C ALA A 20 17.20 -3.30 10.89
N THR A 21 17.28 -3.72 9.63
CA THR A 21 17.71 -5.07 9.22
C THR A 21 19.13 -5.36 9.67
N ALA A 22 20.04 -4.41 9.62
CA ALA A 22 21.44 -4.60 10.05
C ALA A 22 21.55 -5.05 11.51
N ALA A 23 20.66 -4.58 12.39
CA ALA A 23 20.61 -5.01 13.79
C ALA A 23 19.75 -6.27 14.00
N PHE A 24 18.67 -6.45 13.23
CA PHE A 24 17.72 -7.54 13.45
C PHE A 24 18.15 -8.87 12.80
N LEU A 25 18.82 -8.83 11.66
CA LEU A 25 19.22 -10.05 10.93
C LEU A 25 20.12 -11.00 11.76
N PRO A 26 21.10 -10.54 12.53
CA PRO A 26 21.86 -11.41 13.45
C PRO A 26 20.98 -12.08 14.50
N ILE A 27 19.98 -11.39 15.04
CA ILE A 27 19.01 -11.99 15.97
C ILE A 27 18.22 -13.09 15.26
N ILE A 28 17.65 -12.82 14.07
CA ILE A 28 16.90 -13.81 13.29
C ILE A 28 17.75 -15.07 13.06
N ARG A 29 18.99 -14.91 12.62
CA ARG A 29 19.91 -16.03 12.35
C ARG A 29 20.21 -16.85 13.59
N THR A 30 20.44 -16.20 14.74
CA THR A 30 20.66 -16.86 16.02
C THR A 30 19.47 -17.72 16.42
N PHE A 31 18.26 -17.22 16.26
CA PHE A 31 17.03 -17.95 16.64
C PHE A 31 16.59 -18.99 15.58
N ALA A 32 16.93 -18.81 14.31
CA ALA A 32 16.54 -19.75 13.26
C ALA A 32 17.45 -20.99 13.19
N LYS A 33 18.74 -20.84 13.51
CA LYS A 33 19.76 -21.89 13.40
C LYS A 33 19.41 -23.19 14.13
N PRO A 34 18.93 -23.17 15.41
CA PRO A 34 18.59 -24.41 16.13
C PRO A 34 17.41 -25.17 15.53
N ALA A 35 16.58 -24.53 14.75
CA ALA A 35 15.48 -25.17 14.01
C ALA A 35 15.92 -25.68 12.63
N GLY A 36 17.19 -25.55 12.26
CA GLY A 36 17.71 -25.95 10.94
C GLY A 36 17.22 -25.06 9.81
N ILE A 37 16.91 -23.78 10.10
CA ILE A 37 16.40 -22.82 9.12
C ILE A 37 17.55 -21.92 8.66
N ALA A 38 17.82 -21.91 7.35
CA ALA A 38 18.71 -20.96 6.72
C ALA A 38 18.02 -19.61 6.52
N VAL A 39 18.76 -18.51 6.71
CA VAL A 39 18.25 -17.15 6.46
C VAL A 39 19.18 -16.48 5.46
N GLU A 40 18.70 -16.39 4.24
CA GLU A 40 19.38 -15.75 3.11
C GLU A 40 18.85 -14.31 2.92
N THR A 41 19.62 -13.50 2.23
CA THR A 41 19.23 -12.12 1.92
C THR A 41 19.15 -11.90 0.42
N SER A 42 18.20 -11.07 -0.01
CA SER A 42 18.06 -10.62 -1.40
C SER A 42 17.93 -9.10 -1.41
N ASP A 43 18.86 -8.41 -2.04
CA ASP A 43 18.89 -6.94 -2.09
C ASP A 43 18.04 -6.44 -3.26
N ILE A 44 16.93 -5.77 -2.93
CA ILE A 44 16.01 -5.14 -3.88
C ILE A 44 15.95 -3.62 -3.71
N SER A 45 16.96 -3.02 -3.08
CA SER A 45 17.11 -1.57 -2.93
C SER A 45 17.19 -0.86 -4.28
N VAL A 46 16.99 0.45 -4.26
CA VAL A 46 17.14 1.29 -5.48
C VAL A 46 18.52 1.12 -6.09
N ALA A 47 19.57 1.13 -5.24
CA ALA A 47 20.95 0.94 -5.69
C ALA A 47 21.17 -0.43 -6.35
N ALA A 48 20.71 -1.51 -5.72
CA ALA A 48 20.83 -2.86 -6.28
C ALA A 48 20.08 -3.01 -7.61
N ARG A 49 18.89 -2.42 -7.72
CA ARG A 49 18.11 -2.41 -8.98
C ARG A 49 18.85 -1.67 -10.10
N ILE A 50 19.45 -0.51 -9.81
CA ILE A 50 20.25 0.24 -10.78
C ILE A 50 21.44 -0.58 -11.22
N LEU A 51 22.24 -1.08 -10.28
CA LEU A 51 23.44 -1.85 -10.61
C LEU A 51 23.13 -3.14 -11.40
N GLY A 52 22.05 -3.84 -11.04
CA GLY A 52 21.58 -5.03 -11.75
C GLY A 52 21.12 -4.76 -13.19
N GLU A 53 20.66 -3.53 -13.50
CA GLU A 53 20.24 -3.13 -14.85
C GLU A 53 21.42 -2.67 -15.73
N PHE A 54 22.58 -2.32 -15.16
CA PHE A 54 23.70 -1.74 -15.89
C PHE A 54 25.04 -2.54 -15.75
N PRO A 55 25.04 -3.88 -15.84
CA PRO A 55 26.24 -4.68 -15.62
C PRO A 55 27.35 -4.41 -16.68
N ASP A 56 26.99 -3.92 -17.87
CA ASP A 56 27.89 -3.56 -18.95
C ASP A 56 28.70 -2.28 -18.70
N TYR A 57 28.27 -1.45 -17.76
CA TYR A 57 28.98 -0.23 -17.32
C TYR A 57 29.87 -0.46 -16.10
N LEU A 58 29.86 -1.69 -15.53
CA LEU A 58 30.51 -2.02 -14.27
C LEU A 58 31.75 -2.89 -14.49
N THR A 59 32.76 -2.70 -13.64
CA THR A 59 33.88 -3.65 -13.56
C THR A 59 33.40 -4.97 -12.99
N ASP A 60 34.14 -6.08 -13.25
CA ASP A 60 33.75 -7.41 -12.76
C ASP A 60 33.59 -7.47 -11.24
N ALA A 61 34.36 -6.68 -10.50
CA ALA A 61 34.25 -6.59 -9.03
C ALA A 61 33.01 -5.79 -8.57
N GLN A 62 32.42 -4.97 -9.43
CA GLN A 62 31.25 -4.15 -9.13
C GLN A 62 29.94 -4.77 -9.61
N LYS A 63 30.01 -5.80 -10.45
CA LYS A 63 28.81 -6.45 -10.97
C LYS A 63 28.05 -7.15 -9.84
N VAL A 64 26.75 -6.91 -9.83
CA VAL A 64 25.80 -7.59 -8.95
C VAL A 64 24.76 -8.30 -9.82
N PRO A 65 24.19 -9.42 -9.38
CA PRO A 65 23.08 -10.06 -10.08
C PRO A 65 21.86 -9.15 -10.10
N ASN A 66 20.95 -9.34 -11.04
CA ASN A 66 19.63 -8.71 -10.99
C ASN A 66 18.76 -9.47 -9.96
N THR A 67 18.99 -9.15 -8.68
CA THR A 67 18.38 -9.85 -7.54
C THR A 67 16.86 -9.73 -7.54
N LEU A 68 16.29 -8.63 -8.04
CA LEU A 68 14.84 -8.52 -8.17
C LEU A 68 14.27 -9.51 -9.18
N ALA A 69 14.93 -9.68 -10.32
CA ALA A 69 14.51 -10.65 -11.32
C ALA A 69 14.67 -12.09 -10.83
N GLU A 70 15.74 -12.38 -10.08
CA GLU A 70 15.95 -13.71 -9.45
C GLU A 70 14.89 -13.99 -8.38
N LEU A 71 14.58 -13.01 -7.54
CA LEU A 71 13.54 -13.12 -6.55
C LEU A 71 12.15 -13.30 -7.18
N GLY A 72 11.91 -12.63 -8.32
CA GLY A 72 10.69 -12.83 -9.12
C GLY A 72 10.55 -14.29 -9.62
N LYS A 73 11.64 -14.91 -10.06
CA LYS A 73 11.62 -16.34 -10.41
C LYS A 73 11.35 -17.21 -9.20
N LYS A 74 11.92 -16.88 -8.04
CA LYS A 74 11.70 -17.61 -6.79
C LYS A 74 10.23 -17.58 -6.35
N THR A 75 9.47 -16.50 -6.64
CA THR A 75 8.03 -16.47 -6.35
C THR A 75 7.21 -17.54 -7.10
N LEU A 76 7.77 -18.10 -8.16
CA LEU A 76 7.15 -19.17 -8.95
C LEU A 76 7.53 -20.58 -8.46
N GLU A 77 8.24 -20.70 -7.35
CA GLU A 77 8.64 -21.97 -6.75
C GLU A 77 7.78 -22.29 -5.52
N PRO A 78 7.41 -23.57 -5.32
CA PRO A 78 6.49 -23.96 -4.24
C PRO A 78 7.10 -23.86 -2.84
N ASP A 79 8.41 -23.82 -2.71
CA ASP A 79 9.16 -23.69 -1.46
C ASP A 79 9.55 -22.24 -1.12
N ALA A 80 9.14 -21.28 -1.93
CA ALA A 80 9.44 -19.88 -1.68
C ALA A 80 8.89 -19.42 -0.32
N ASN A 81 9.75 -18.79 0.49
CA ASN A 81 9.39 -18.15 1.74
C ASN A 81 10.14 -16.83 1.82
N ILE A 82 9.44 -15.74 1.57
CA ILE A 82 10.03 -14.42 1.34
C ILE A 82 9.44 -13.42 2.31
N ILE A 83 10.29 -12.80 3.14
CA ILE A 83 9.91 -11.63 3.94
C ILE A 83 10.30 -10.38 3.16
N LYS A 84 9.28 -9.66 2.67
CA LYS A 84 9.46 -8.46 1.86
C LYS A 84 9.28 -7.20 2.71
N LEU A 85 10.36 -6.47 2.89
CA LEU A 85 10.36 -5.17 3.58
C LEU A 85 9.86 -4.03 2.67
N PRO A 86 9.46 -2.89 3.23
CA PRO A 86 9.14 -1.70 2.47
C PRO A 86 10.33 -1.25 1.62
N ASN A 87 10.06 -0.92 0.36
CA ASN A 87 11.06 -0.43 -0.59
C ASN A 87 10.63 0.94 -1.15
N ILE A 88 11.59 1.74 -1.61
CA ILE A 88 11.29 3.00 -2.29
C ILE A 88 10.66 2.73 -3.66
N SER A 89 9.51 3.35 -3.90
CA SER A 89 8.96 3.56 -5.24
C SER A 89 9.58 4.84 -5.80
N ALA A 90 10.77 4.72 -6.38
CA ALA A 90 11.61 5.86 -6.71
C ALA A 90 10.96 6.82 -7.70
N SER A 91 10.85 8.10 -7.33
CA SER A 91 10.60 9.19 -8.27
C SER A 91 11.82 9.41 -9.17
N GLN A 92 11.66 10.16 -10.27
CA GLN A 92 12.79 10.51 -11.14
C GLN A 92 13.91 11.23 -10.36
N ASN A 93 13.56 12.15 -9.47
CA ASN A 93 14.54 12.89 -8.69
C ASN A 93 15.29 11.97 -7.71
N GLN A 94 14.60 11.02 -7.07
CA GLN A 94 15.23 10.03 -6.20
C GLN A 94 16.15 9.10 -7.00
N LEU A 95 15.73 8.67 -8.20
CA LEU A 95 16.58 7.85 -9.07
C LEU A 95 17.84 8.59 -9.48
N ILE A 96 17.74 9.85 -9.92
CA ILE A 96 18.89 10.69 -10.29
C ILE A 96 19.83 10.88 -9.09
N ALA A 97 19.29 11.09 -7.89
CA ALA A 97 20.09 11.20 -6.68
C ALA A 97 20.85 9.89 -6.37
N ALA A 98 20.20 8.75 -6.53
CA ALA A 98 20.84 7.44 -6.34
C ALA A 98 21.95 7.19 -7.38
N ILE A 99 21.70 7.54 -8.64
CA ILE A 99 22.72 7.43 -9.70
C ILE A 99 23.94 8.27 -9.35
N ARG A 100 23.76 9.54 -8.97
CA ARG A 100 24.85 10.44 -8.57
C ARG A 100 25.64 9.94 -7.36
N GLU A 101 24.94 9.38 -6.37
CA GLU A 101 25.61 8.78 -5.20
C GLU A 101 26.47 7.58 -5.62
N LEU A 102 25.97 6.70 -6.47
CA LEU A 102 26.74 5.56 -7.01
C LEU A 102 27.93 6.02 -7.86
N GLN A 103 27.74 7.03 -8.74
CA GLN A 103 28.83 7.62 -9.52
C GLN A 103 29.92 8.20 -8.61
N GLY A 104 29.52 8.90 -7.54
CA GLY A 104 30.45 9.42 -6.50
C GLY A 104 31.23 8.33 -5.79
N LYS A 105 30.73 7.08 -5.77
CA LYS A 105 31.41 5.89 -5.24
C LYS A 105 32.23 5.13 -6.29
N GLY A 106 32.39 5.69 -7.50
CA GLY A 106 33.22 5.13 -8.56
C GLY A 106 32.54 4.13 -9.50
N TYR A 107 31.20 4.03 -9.46
CA TYR A 107 30.45 3.28 -10.45
C TYR A 107 30.30 4.12 -11.74
N LYS A 108 30.73 3.58 -12.87
CA LYS A 108 30.69 4.30 -14.17
C LYS A 108 29.32 4.23 -14.85
N LEU A 109 28.26 4.52 -14.09
CA LEU A 109 26.90 4.54 -14.62
C LEU A 109 26.68 5.72 -15.56
N PRO A 110 25.88 5.59 -16.65
CA PRO A 110 25.49 6.71 -17.47
C PRO A 110 24.55 7.66 -16.70
N ASP A 111 24.55 8.93 -17.09
CA ASP A 111 23.56 9.88 -16.56
C ASP A 111 22.14 9.49 -17.00
N PHE A 112 21.16 9.90 -16.21
CA PHE A 112 19.75 9.71 -16.57
C PHE A 112 19.38 10.67 -17.70
N PRO A 113 18.98 10.17 -18.90
CA PRO A 113 18.62 11.02 -20.02
C PRO A 113 17.21 11.58 -19.84
N GLU A 114 17.11 12.84 -19.41
CA GLU A 114 15.80 13.48 -19.19
C GLU A 114 15.04 13.70 -20.51
N ASN A 115 15.72 14.03 -21.58
CA ASN A 115 15.17 14.25 -22.91
C ASN A 115 15.97 13.45 -23.96
N PRO A 116 15.79 12.14 -24.06
CA PRO A 116 16.60 11.27 -24.91
C PRO A 116 16.41 11.59 -26.41
N GLN A 117 17.51 11.88 -27.11
CA GLN A 117 17.51 12.21 -28.53
C GLN A 117 18.00 11.01 -29.35
N THR A 118 18.99 10.28 -28.88
CA THR A 118 19.59 9.14 -29.56
C THR A 118 18.93 7.82 -29.14
N ASP A 119 19.12 6.78 -29.97
CA ASP A 119 18.61 5.45 -29.64
C ASP A 119 19.33 4.84 -28.42
N GLU A 120 20.60 5.19 -28.21
CA GLU A 120 21.36 4.81 -27.03
C GLU A 120 20.76 5.46 -25.77
N GLU A 121 20.51 6.77 -25.79
CA GLU A 121 19.86 7.48 -24.67
C GLU A 121 18.46 6.93 -24.38
N LYS A 122 17.68 6.58 -25.41
CA LYS A 122 16.37 5.94 -25.24
C LYS A 122 16.49 4.58 -24.58
N ALA A 123 17.49 3.78 -24.95
CA ALA A 123 17.75 2.47 -24.35
C ALA A 123 18.19 2.62 -22.89
N ILE A 124 19.07 3.55 -22.56
CA ILE A 124 19.48 3.88 -21.20
C ILE A 124 18.25 4.32 -20.37
N ARG A 125 17.44 5.23 -20.91
CA ARG A 125 16.20 5.68 -20.24
C ARG A 125 15.25 4.53 -19.95
N GLN A 126 15.08 3.61 -20.89
CA GLN A 126 14.22 2.46 -20.72
C GLN A 126 14.72 1.54 -19.59
N ARG A 127 16.03 1.35 -19.45
CA ARG A 127 16.64 0.59 -18.36
C ARG A 127 16.38 1.26 -17.00
N TYR A 128 16.60 2.57 -16.90
CA TYR A 128 16.30 3.33 -15.68
C TYR A 128 14.81 3.34 -15.33
N ASN A 129 13.93 3.39 -16.31
CA ASN A 129 12.49 3.34 -16.10
C ASN A 129 12.05 2.03 -15.39
N ARG A 130 12.78 0.92 -15.59
CA ARG A 130 12.53 -0.33 -14.86
C ARG A 130 12.88 -0.25 -13.37
N CYS A 131 13.70 0.73 -12.97
CA CYS A 131 14.06 0.98 -11.57
C CYS A 131 13.12 1.97 -10.88
N MET A 132 12.29 2.70 -11.63
CA MET A 132 11.41 3.76 -11.13
C MET A 132 10.03 3.27 -10.70
N GLY A 133 9.38 4.05 -9.85
CA GLY A 133 7.99 3.83 -9.46
C GLY A 133 7.77 2.48 -8.80
N SER A 134 6.66 1.84 -9.11
CA SER A 134 6.31 0.52 -8.59
C SER A 134 7.07 -0.61 -9.30
N ALA A 135 8.40 -0.61 -9.24
CA ALA A 135 9.24 -1.57 -9.94
C ALA A 135 9.22 -2.98 -9.28
N VAL A 136 9.07 -3.05 -7.97
CA VAL A 136 9.19 -4.29 -7.18
C VAL A 136 7.89 -5.09 -7.14
N ASN A 137 6.79 -4.46 -6.77
CA ASN A 137 5.52 -5.15 -6.56
C ASN A 137 5.00 -5.93 -7.78
N PRO A 138 5.07 -5.41 -9.03
CA PRO A 138 4.64 -6.17 -10.20
C PRO A 138 5.43 -7.46 -10.43
N VAL A 139 6.68 -7.51 -9.99
CA VAL A 139 7.57 -8.67 -10.14
C VAL A 139 7.29 -9.72 -9.08
N LEU A 140 6.98 -9.31 -7.85
CA LEU A 140 6.89 -10.22 -6.71
C LEU A 140 5.47 -10.68 -6.37
N ARG A 141 4.43 -9.94 -6.75
CA ARG A 141 3.04 -10.25 -6.38
C ARG A 141 2.41 -11.32 -7.29
N GLU A 142 2.93 -12.52 -7.19
CA GLU A 142 2.44 -13.74 -7.86
C GLU A 142 1.43 -14.51 -6.97
N GLY A 143 0.67 -13.80 -6.17
CA GLY A 143 -0.38 -14.32 -5.30
C GLY A 143 -1.41 -13.26 -4.91
N ASN A 144 -2.54 -13.72 -4.42
CA ASN A 144 -3.58 -12.87 -3.84
C ASN A 144 -3.26 -12.57 -2.38
N SER A 145 -3.86 -11.52 -1.82
CA SER A 145 -3.55 -11.11 -0.44
C SER A 145 -4.46 -11.78 0.59
N ASP A 146 -3.88 -12.08 1.74
CA ASP A 146 -4.55 -12.43 2.99
C ASP A 146 -4.12 -11.42 4.04
N ARG A 147 -4.96 -10.41 4.29
CA ARG A 147 -4.71 -9.35 5.28
C ARG A 147 -5.55 -9.56 6.51
N ARG A 148 -4.91 -9.57 7.68
CA ARG A 148 -5.58 -9.81 8.95
C ARG A 148 -4.87 -9.11 10.11
N ALA A 149 -5.63 -8.80 11.17
CA ALA A 149 -5.07 -8.31 12.41
C ALA A 149 -4.29 -9.44 13.11
N PRO A 150 -3.02 -9.23 13.50
CA PRO A 150 -2.30 -10.20 14.30
C PRO A 150 -2.91 -10.33 15.70
N ARG A 151 -2.88 -11.53 16.26
CA ARG A 151 -3.46 -11.79 17.58
C ARG A 151 -2.86 -10.89 18.67
N ALA A 152 -1.54 -10.77 18.73
CA ALA A 152 -0.85 -9.93 19.70
C ALA A 152 -1.29 -8.46 19.65
N VAL A 153 -1.45 -7.91 18.43
CA VAL A 153 -1.91 -6.52 18.22
C VAL A 153 -3.38 -6.36 18.59
N LYS A 154 -4.24 -7.32 18.24
CA LYS A 154 -5.66 -7.30 18.60
C LYS A 154 -5.85 -7.33 20.13
N GLU A 155 -5.15 -8.21 20.84
CA GLU A 155 -5.20 -8.29 22.29
C GLU A 155 -4.67 -7.01 22.96
N TYR A 156 -3.61 -6.43 22.43
CA TYR A 156 -3.11 -5.13 22.89
C TYR A 156 -4.14 -4.01 22.70
N ALA A 157 -4.78 -3.93 21.53
CA ALA A 157 -5.79 -2.91 21.22
C ALA A 157 -7.04 -3.05 22.13
N ARG A 158 -7.41 -4.26 22.50
CA ARG A 158 -8.49 -4.51 23.48
C ARG A 158 -8.15 -4.00 24.86
N LYS A 159 -6.90 -4.18 25.31
CA LYS A 159 -6.42 -3.69 26.61
C LYS A 159 -6.18 -2.19 26.62
N ASN A 160 -5.77 -1.63 25.49
CA ASN A 160 -5.36 -0.23 25.31
C ASN A 160 -6.13 0.41 24.15
N PRO A 161 -7.45 0.60 24.29
CA PRO A 161 -8.28 1.10 23.19
C PRO A 161 -7.90 2.52 22.83
N HIS A 162 -7.75 2.77 21.53
CA HIS A 162 -7.58 4.12 21.02
C HIS A 162 -8.90 4.90 21.08
N SER A 163 -8.80 6.21 21.04
CA SER A 163 -9.98 7.09 21.09
C SER A 163 -10.80 6.99 19.79
N MET A 164 -12.10 6.90 19.95
CA MET A 164 -13.10 6.97 18.89
C MET A 164 -14.08 8.07 19.26
N ALA A 165 -14.28 9.03 18.35
CA ALA A 165 -15.21 10.13 18.60
C ALA A 165 -16.67 9.64 18.52
N GLU A 166 -17.55 10.29 19.27
CA GLU A 166 -19.00 9.98 19.26
C GLU A 166 -19.63 10.41 17.92
N TRP A 167 -20.56 9.61 17.43
CA TRP A 167 -21.43 9.94 16.32
C TRP A 167 -22.75 10.53 16.80
N SER A 168 -23.22 11.56 16.11
CA SER A 168 -24.54 12.14 16.33
C SER A 168 -25.53 11.68 15.26
N GLN A 169 -26.73 11.30 15.66
CA GLN A 169 -27.83 11.04 14.72
C GLN A 169 -28.19 12.28 13.88
N ALA A 170 -27.93 13.48 14.42
CA ALA A 170 -28.16 14.75 13.76
C ALA A 170 -27.01 15.16 12.82
N SER A 171 -25.93 14.37 12.71
CA SER A 171 -24.83 14.66 11.80
C SER A 171 -25.33 14.77 10.36
N ARG A 172 -24.91 15.84 9.68
CA ARG A 172 -25.22 16.09 8.26
C ARG A 172 -24.18 15.50 7.33
N THR A 173 -23.14 14.89 7.87
CA THR A 173 -22.08 14.23 7.07
C THR A 173 -22.68 13.15 6.20
N HIS A 174 -22.30 13.17 4.93
CA HIS A 174 -22.72 12.18 3.93
C HIS A 174 -21.71 12.09 2.80
N VAL A 175 -21.82 11.00 2.03
CA VAL A 175 -21.05 10.81 0.80
C VAL A 175 -21.87 11.29 -0.39
N SER A 176 -21.23 11.98 -1.32
CA SER A 176 -21.79 12.31 -2.62
C SER A 176 -20.99 11.68 -3.74
N HIS A 177 -21.69 11.15 -4.75
CA HIS A 177 -21.10 10.49 -5.93
C HIS A 177 -21.94 10.73 -7.17
N MET A 178 -21.35 10.50 -8.34
CA MET A 178 -22.06 10.58 -9.62
C MET A 178 -23.14 9.50 -9.74
N HIS A 179 -24.19 9.79 -10.50
CA HIS A 179 -25.29 8.86 -10.78
C HIS A 179 -25.32 8.45 -12.26
N HIS A 180 -24.45 9.00 -13.09
CA HIS A 180 -24.24 8.67 -14.49
C HIS A 180 -22.92 9.25 -14.97
N GLY A 181 -22.38 8.68 -16.04
CA GLY A 181 -21.19 9.19 -16.70
C GLY A 181 -19.86 8.96 -15.96
N ASP A 182 -19.87 8.22 -14.86
CA ASP A 182 -18.67 7.74 -14.19
C ASP A 182 -18.27 6.34 -14.66
N PHE A 183 -17.15 5.83 -14.21
CA PHE A 183 -16.63 4.53 -14.62
C PHE A 183 -17.63 3.39 -14.39
N TYR A 184 -18.34 3.39 -13.25
CA TYR A 184 -19.34 2.38 -12.94
C TYR A 184 -20.45 2.30 -14.01
N HIS A 185 -21.01 3.46 -14.39
CA HIS A 185 -22.10 3.52 -15.36
C HIS A 185 -21.65 3.39 -16.81
N GLY A 186 -20.37 3.67 -17.09
CA GLY A 186 -19.76 3.55 -18.40
C GLY A 186 -19.04 2.21 -18.65
N GLU A 187 -19.09 1.27 -17.69
CA GLU A 187 -18.36 0.01 -17.79
C GLU A 187 -19.04 -1.01 -18.72
N LYS A 188 -18.23 -1.66 -19.53
CA LYS A 188 -18.57 -2.88 -20.28
C LYS A 188 -17.51 -3.92 -19.98
N SER A 189 -17.88 -5.19 -19.88
CA SER A 189 -16.95 -6.26 -19.58
C SER A 189 -17.29 -7.54 -20.35
N MET A 190 -16.27 -8.36 -20.59
CA MET A 190 -16.42 -9.69 -21.16
C MET A 190 -15.33 -10.64 -20.71
N THR A 191 -15.62 -11.94 -20.70
CA THR A 191 -14.64 -13.00 -20.55
C THR A 191 -14.18 -13.48 -21.94
N LEU A 192 -12.87 -13.57 -22.15
CA LEU A 192 -12.29 -14.03 -23.41
C LEU A 192 -12.42 -15.55 -23.58
N ASP A 193 -12.79 -15.99 -24.78
CA ASP A 193 -12.92 -17.39 -25.16
C ASP A 193 -11.60 -18.05 -25.57
N LYS A 194 -10.60 -17.24 -25.99
CA LYS A 194 -9.30 -17.69 -26.49
C LYS A 194 -8.23 -16.62 -26.26
N ASP A 195 -6.97 -17.02 -26.42
CA ASP A 195 -5.84 -16.08 -26.43
C ASP A 195 -6.01 -15.05 -27.55
N ARG A 196 -5.74 -13.80 -27.24
CA ARG A 196 -5.84 -12.68 -28.18
C ARG A 196 -4.68 -11.70 -27.98
N GLU A 197 -4.38 -10.96 -29.03
CA GLU A 197 -3.58 -9.74 -28.96
C GLU A 197 -4.48 -8.59 -29.36
N VAL A 198 -4.60 -7.58 -28.50
CA VAL A 198 -5.49 -6.45 -28.73
C VAL A 198 -4.71 -5.14 -28.81
N ARG A 199 -5.21 -4.19 -29.60
CA ARG A 199 -4.80 -2.80 -29.56
C ARG A 199 -5.93 -1.93 -29.05
N MET A 200 -5.56 -0.83 -28.42
CA MET A 200 -6.49 0.22 -28.01
C MET A 200 -6.37 1.39 -28.99
N GLU A 201 -7.48 1.80 -29.56
CA GLU A 201 -7.52 2.87 -30.56
C GLU A 201 -8.74 3.77 -30.40
N LEU A 202 -8.60 5.01 -30.81
CA LEU A 202 -9.68 5.98 -30.93
C LEU A 202 -9.95 6.26 -32.42
N LEU A 203 -11.15 5.93 -32.87
CA LEU A 203 -11.69 6.37 -34.15
C LEU A 203 -12.34 7.74 -33.95
N GLY A 204 -11.64 8.80 -34.27
CA GLY A 204 -12.10 10.17 -34.13
C GLY A 204 -13.22 10.52 -35.10
N LYS A 205 -14.03 11.53 -34.76
CA LYS A 205 -15.05 12.10 -35.66
C LYS A 205 -14.45 12.65 -36.95
N SER A 206 -13.18 12.98 -36.93
CA SER A 206 -12.41 13.37 -38.11
C SER A 206 -12.20 12.23 -39.13
N GLY A 207 -12.55 10.99 -38.77
CA GLY A 207 -12.27 9.79 -39.54
C GLY A 207 -10.84 9.24 -39.36
N LYS A 208 -10.01 9.90 -38.54
CA LYS A 208 -8.66 9.46 -38.23
C LYS A 208 -8.71 8.41 -37.10
N THR A 209 -7.98 7.32 -37.27
CA THR A 209 -7.73 6.37 -36.19
C THR A 209 -6.42 6.71 -35.48
N THR A 210 -6.46 6.93 -34.17
CA THR A 210 -5.31 7.13 -33.32
C THR A 210 -5.09 5.90 -32.47
N VAL A 211 -3.96 5.22 -32.64
CA VAL A 211 -3.59 4.05 -31.82
C VAL A 211 -3.03 4.58 -30.49
N LEU A 212 -3.73 4.29 -29.39
CA LEU A 212 -3.36 4.70 -28.04
C LEU A 212 -2.41 3.70 -27.38
N LYS A 213 -2.67 2.39 -27.60
CA LYS A 213 -1.78 1.30 -27.19
C LYS A 213 -1.74 0.25 -28.30
N PRO A 214 -0.57 -0.02 -28.90
CA PRO A 214 -0.48 -0.85 -30.10
C PRO A 214 -0.70 -2.33 -29.84
N SER A 215 -0.37 -2.82 -28.64
CA SER A 215 -0.44 -4.25 -28.33
C SER A 215 -0.63 -4.52 -26.83
N THR A 216 -1.52 -5.46 -26.54
CA THR A 216 -1.67 -6.08 -25.22
C THR A 216 -2.05 -7.54 -25.44
N LYS A 217 -1.21 -8.45 -24.92
CA LYS A 217 -1.49 -9.90 -24.96
C LYS A 217 -2.47 -10.26 -23.86
N LEU A 218 -3.50 -11.02 -24.23
CA LEU A 218 -4.57 -11.48 -23.35
C LEU A 218 -4.70 -12.99 -23.48
N LEU A 219 -5.06 -13.67 -22.41
CA LEU A 219 -5.20 -15.12 -22.34
C LEU A 219 -6.67 -15.54 -22.38
N ALA A 220 -6.93 -16.76 -22.80
CA ALA A 220 -8.24 -17.38 -22.68
C ALA A 220 -8.72 -17.38 -21.22
N GLY A 221 -9.99 -17.09 -21.01
CA GLY A 221 -10.58 -16.98 -19.68
C GLY A 221 -10.32 -15.66 -18.96
N GLU A 222 -9.52 -14.76 -19.52
CA GLU A 222 -9.26 -13.44 -18.94
C GLU A 222 -10.50 -12.56 -19.02
N VAL A 223 -10.80 -11.84 -17.94
CA VAL A 223 -11.86 -10.82 -17.92
C VAL A 223 -11.24 -9.49 -18.30
N ILE A 224 -11.83 -8.82 -19.29
CA ILE A 224 -11.43 -7.49 -19.71
C ILE A 224 -12.60 -6.52 -19.59
N ASP A 225 -12.28 -5.26 -19.28
CA ASP A 225 -13.25 -4.18 -19.14
C ASP A 225 -12.87 -3.03 -20.05
N SER A 226 -13.87 -2.30 -20.51
CA SER A 226 -13.75 -0.99 -21.12
C SER A 226 -14.66 -0.04 -20.37
N MET A 227 -14.12 1.02 -19.82
CA MET A 227 -14.90 1.99 -19.06
C MET A 227 -14.44 3.42 -19.32
N PHE A 228 -15.34 4.38 -19.16
CA PHE A 228 -15.01 5.79 -19.31
C PHE A 228 -15.69 6.64 -18.25
N MET A 229 -15.09 7.79 -17.97
CA MET A 229 -15.68 8.86 -17.18
C MET A 229 -15.89 10.07 -18.08
N SER A 230 -17.12 10.54 -18.17
CA SER A 230 -17.48 11.75 -18.92
C SER A 230 -16.99 12.98 -18.19
N LYS A 231 -16.10 13.74 -18.81
CA LYS A 231 -15.64 15.04 -18.32
C LYS A 231 -16.82 16.02 -18.10
N LYS A 232 -17.76 16.04 -19.03
CA LYS A 232 -18.96 16.90 -18.95
C LYS A 232 -19.78 16.54 -17.73
N ALA A 233 -20.15 15.27 -17.56
CA ALA A 233 -20.95 14.83 -16.42
C ALA A 233 -20.22 15.03 -15.08
N LEU A 234 -18.91 14.82 -15.06
CA LEU A 234 -18.06 15.08 -13.88
C LEU A 234 -18.06 16.56 -13.49
N CYS A 235 -17.92 17.47 -14.46
CA CYS A 235 -17.93 18.90 -14.22
C CYS A 235 -19.29 19.38 -13.72
N GLU A 236 -20.38 18.93 -14.35
CA GLU A 236 -21.75 19.23 -13.92
C GLU A 236 -22.03 18.71 -12.51
N PHE A 237 -21.53 17.52 -12.18
CA PHE A 237 -21.60 16.95 -10.84
C PHE A 237 -20.89 17.85 -9.80
N TYR A 238 -19.64 18.25 -10.08
CA TYR A 238 -18.89 19.11 -9.16
C TYR A 238 -19.57 20.47 -8.93
N GLU A 239 -20.07 21.12 -9.99
CA GLU A 239 -20.80 22.38 -9.87
C GLU A 239 -21.97 22.26 -8.92
N LYS A 240 -22.78 21.22 -9.13
CA LYS A 240 -23.96 20.93 -8.29
C LYS A 240 -23.57 20.64 -6.84
N GLU A 241 -22.55 19.83 -6.61
CA GLU A 241 -22.19 19.41 -5.25
C GLU A 241 -21.47 20.51 -4.46
N ILE A 242 -20.71 21.38 -5.12
CA ILE A 242 -20.11 22.58 -4.54
C ILE A 242 -21.23 23.57 -4.17
N GLU A 243 -22.18 23.82 -5.07
CA GLU A 243 -23.31 24.72 -4.80
C GLU A 243 -24.17 24.19 -3.64
N ASP A 244 -24.50 22.92 -3.62
CA ASP A 244 -25.30 22.31 -2.56
C ASP A 244 -24.58 22.34 -1.20
N ALA A 245 -23.28 22.07 -1.15
CA ALA A 245 -22.49 22.19 0.07
C ALA A 245 -22.48 23.63 0.61
N HIS A 246 -22.36 24.64 -0.27
CA HIS A 246 -22.43 26.04 0.09
C HIS A 246 -23.81 26.41 0.65
N LYS A 247 -24.88 26.06 -0.04
CA LYS A 247 -26.27 26.34 0.38
C LYS A 247 -26.64 25.68 1.70
N THR A 248 -26.15 24.46 1.92
CA THR A 248 -26.43 23.68 3.14
C THR A 248 -25.51 24.03 4.29
N GLY A 249 -24.43 24.77 4.05
CA GLY A 249 -23.44 25.14 5.06
C GLY A 249 -22.69 23.90 5.61
N VAL A 250 -22.41 22.92 4.77
CA VAL A 250 -21.60 21.74 5.10
C VAL A 250 -20.25 21.86 4.40
N MET A 251 -19.15 21.51 5.07
CA MET A 251 -17.84 21.57 4.44
C MET A 251 -17.77 20.63 3.23
N PHE A 252 -16.94 21.00 2.27
CA PHE A 252 -16.65 20.18 1.09
C PHE A 252 -15.31 19.46 1.24
N SER A 253 -15.28 18.18 0.96
CA SER A 253 -14.05 17.37 0.95
C SER A 253 -14.07 16.42 -0.24
N LEU A 254 -13.04 16.50 -1.10
CA LEU A 254 -12.85 15.58 -2.21
C LEU A 254 -11.97 14.41 -1.76
N HIS A 255 -12.31 13.21 -2.18
CA HIS A 255 -11.57 11.98 -1.88
C HIS A 255 -11.32 11.18 -3.15
N VAL A 256 -10.05 10.86 -3.45
CA VAL A 256 -9.62 10.17 -4.66
C VAL A 256 -8.63 9.05 -4.36
N LYS A 257 -8.39 8.16 -5.33
CA LYS A 257 -7.43 7.06 -5.25
C LYS A 257 -6.22 7.29 -6.19
N ALA A 258 -5.59 8.44 -6.10
CA ALA A 258 -4.53 8.86 -7.03
C ALA A 258 -3.25 8.01 -6.96
N THR A 259 -2.99 7.32 -5.87
CA THR A 259 -1.80 6.44 -5.72
C THR A 259 -1.87 5.17 -6.53
N MET A 260 -3.06 4.61 -6.72
CA MET A 260 -3.28 3.43 -7.57
C MET A 260 -3.70 3.85 -8.98
N MET A 261 -4.66 4.75 -9.11
CA MET A 261 -5.20 5.25 -10.39
C MET A 261 -4.46 6.50 -10.83
N LYS A 262 -3.18 6.33 -11.13
CA LYS A 262 -2.18 7.40 -11.32
C LYS A 262 -2.46 8.32 -12.51
N VAL A 263 -3.29 7.92 -13.46
CA VAL A 263 -3.66 8.72 -14.63
C VAL A 263 -5.04 9.33 -14.44
N SER A 264 -6.06 8.52 -14.15
CA SER A 264 -7.45 8.98 -14.09
C SER A 264 -7.73 9.91 -12.91
N HIS A 265 -7.33 9.55 -11.71
CA HIS A 265 -7.74 10.29 -10.51
C HIS A 265 -7.08 11.66 -10.33
N PRO A 266 -5.83 11.92 -10.76
CA PRO A 266 -5.31 13.29 -10.83
C PRO A 266 -6.10 14.19 -11.79
N ILE A 267 -6.58 13.67 -12.92
CA ILE A 267 -7.42 14.42 -13.87
C ILE A 267 -8.78 14.73 -13.22
N VAL A 268 -9.40 13.74 -12.59
CA VAL A 268 -10.65 13.88 -11.84
C VAL A 268 -10.52 14.96 -10.75
N PHE A 269 -9.43 14.96 -10.01
CA PHE A 269 -9.10 15.96 -9.01
C PHE A 269 -8.90 17.34 -9.62
N GLY A 270 -8.14 17.47 -10.70
CA GLY A 270 -7.85 18.74 -11.37
C GLY A 270 -9.10 19.44 -11.88
N HIS A 271 -10.10 18.69 -12.37
CA HIS A 271 -11.40 19.25 -12.77
C HIS A 271 -12.14 19.89 -11.58
N CYS A 272 -12.13 19.26 -10.41
CA CYS A 272 -12.74 19.81 -9.21
C CYS A 272 -12.08 21.15 -8.81
N VAL A 273 -10.75 21.20 -8.81
CA VAL A 273 -9.99 22.42 -8.50
C VAL A 273 -10.34 23.54 -9.47
N LYS A 274 -10.35 23.26 -10.78
CA LYS A 274 -10.71 24.26 -11.80
C LYS A 274 -12.13 24.81 -11.63
N ILE A 275 -13.07 23.96 -11.24
CA ILE A 275 -14.47 24.39 -11.02
C ILE A 275 -14.59 25.22 -9.76
N PHE A 276 -13.93 24.81 -8.68
CA PHE A 276 -13.96 25.55 -7.42
C PHE A 276 -13.35 26.94 -7.55
N TYR A 277 -12.26 27.09 -8.31
CA TYR A 277 -11.57 28.38 -8.53
C TYR A 277 -11.83 28.96 -9.94
N ARG A 278 -13.00 28.70 -10.51
CA ARG A 278 -13.33 29.06 -11.91
C ARG A 278 -13.00 30.50 -12.26
N GLU A 279 -13.42 31.45 -11.44
CA GLU A 279 -13.25 32.86 -11.69
C GLU A 279 -11.76 33.27 -11.78
N ALA A 280 -10.93 32.68 -10.94
CA ALA A 280 -9.50 32.90 -10.98
C ALA A 280 -8.84 32.25 -12.22
N PHE A 281 -9.30 31.04 -12.60
CA PHE A 281 -8.82 30.37 -13.81
C PHE A 281 -9.27 31.07 -15.10
N GLU A 282 -10.47 31.64 -15.15
CA GLU A 282 -10.92 32.44 -16.28
C GLU A 282 -10.10 33.73 -16.44
N LYS A 283 -9.74 34.36 -15.31
CA LYS A 283 -8.94 35.62 -15.33
C LYS A 283 -7.46 35.37 -15.65
N HIS A 284 -6.86 34.33 -15.09
CA HIS A 284 -5.42 34.08 -15.14
C HIS A 284 -5.02 32.87 -15.99
N GLY A 285 -5.97 32.15 -16.61
CA GLY A 285 -5.73 30.87 -17.27
C GLY A 285 -4.60 30.91 -18.30
N LYS A 286 -4.55 31.95 -19.14
CA LYS A 286 -3.45 32.11 -20.11
C LYS A 286 -2.07 32.17 -19.44
N LEU A 287 -1.96 32.91 -18.34
CA LEU A 287 -0.71 32.99 -17.58
C LEU A 287 -0.38 31.66 -16.91
N PHE A 288 -1.40 30.94 -16.40
CA PHE A 288 -1.18 29.62 -15.81
C PHE A 288 -0.68 28.62 -16.85
N ASP A 289 -1.22 28.66 -18.07
CA ASP A 289 -0.74 27.81 -19.18
C ASP A 289 0.72 28.15 -19.55
N GLU A 290 1.08 29.45 -19.66
CA GLU A 290 2.44 29.92 -19.93
C GLU A 290 3.43 29.49 -18.84
N LEU A 291 3.01 29.45 -17.57
CA LEU A 291 3.83 28.98 -16.45
C LEU A 291 3.88 27.44 -16.33
N GLY A 292 3.10 26.73 -17.11
CA GLY A 292 2.98 25.27 -17.01
C GLY A 292 2.33 24.82 -15.69
N VAL A 293 1.30 25.54 -15.22
CA VAL A 293 0.51 25.10 -14.06
C VAL A 293 -0.29 23.86 -14.40
N ASN A 294 -0.14 22.82 -13.59
CA ASN A 294 -0.91 21.60 -13.70
C ASN A 294 -1.64 21.27 -12.39
N VAL A 295 -2.90 21.66 -12.31
CA VAL A 295 -3.74 21.43 -11.10
C VAL A 295 -4.12 19.96 -10.87
N ASN A 296 -3.83 19.06 -11.80
CA ASN A 296 -3.91 17.63 -11.53
C ASN A 296 -2.92 17.21 -10.42
N ASN A 297 -1.89 18.04 -10.19
CA ASN A 297 -0.94 17.90 -9.06
C ASN A 297 -1.34 18.75 -7.84
N GLY A 298 -2.48 19.43 -7.88
CA GLY A 298 -3.03 20.23 -6.78
C GLY A 298 -2.61 21.70 -6.78
N MET A 299 -3.17 22.43 -5.82
CA MET A 299 -2.90 23.86 -5.62
C MET A 299 -1.43 24.12 -5.23
N ALA A 300 -0.74 23.14 -4.66
CA ALA A 300 0.71 23.23 -4.41
C ALA A 300 1.48 23.55 -5.70
N ASN A 301 1.16 22.86 -6.80
CA ASN A 301 1.79 23.13 -8.09
C ASN A 301 1.51 24.54 -8.60
N LEU A 302 0.29 25.03 -8.42
CA LEU A 302 -0.06 26.42 -8.80
C LEU A 302 0.76 27.41 -7.98
N TYR A 303 0.84 27.26 -6.67
CA TYR A 303 1.60 28.15 -5.80
C TYR A 303 3.11 28.12 -6.11
N ASP A 304 3.69 26.96 -6.37
CA ASP A 304 5.10 26.83 -6.78
C ASP A 304 5.38 27.57 -8.10
N LYS A 305 4.48 27.47 -9.08
CA LYS A 305 4.64 28.11 -10.37
C LYS A 305 4.51 29.64 -10.29
N ILE A 306 3.52 30.14 -9.57
CA ILE A 306 3.35 31.58 -9.41
C ILE A 306 4.43 32.23 -8.55
N ALA A 307 5.12 31.47 -7.70
CA ALA A 307 6.24 31.97 -6.89
C ALA A 307 7.40 32.53 -7.73
N THR A 308 7.48 32.18 -9.01
CA THR A 308 8.46 32.74 -9.97
C THR A 308 8.11 34.14 -10.46
N LEU A 309 6.89 34.62 -10.22
CA LEU A 309 6.38 35.93 -10.64
C LEU A 309 6.78 37.04 -9.68
N PRO A 310 6.73 38.32 -10.12
CA PRO A 310 6.85 39.48 -9.23
C PRO A 310 5.80 39.44 -8.11
N GLN A 311 6.17 39.88 -6.90
CA GLN A 311 5.33 39.79 -5.71
C GLN A 311 3.93 40.39 -5.91
N SER A 312 3.82 41.55 -6.57
CA SER A 312 2.54 42.20 -6.86
C SER A 312 1.58 41.31 -7.66
N LYS A 313 2.14 40.51 -8.60
CA LYS A 313 1.32 39.59 -9.40
C LYS A 313 0.94 38.34 -8.62
N GLN A 314 1.85 37.85 -7.78
CA GLN A 314 1.50 36.77 -6.84
C GLN A 314 0.34 37.19 -5.92
N ASP A 315 0.40 38.42 -5.37
CA ASP A 315 -0.61 38.93 -4.45
C ASP A 315 -1.97 39.15 -5.16
N GLU A 316 -1.92 39.57 -6.42
CA GLU A 316 -3.15 39.67 -7.25
C GLU A 316 -3.80 38.28 -7.42
N ILE A 317 -3.05 37.29 -7.86
CA ILE A 317 -3.56 35.95 -8.09
C ILE A 317 -4.08 35.34 -6.77
N LYS A 318 -3.35 35.48 -5.66
CA LYS A 318 -3.77 34.98 -4.34
C LYS A 318 -5.07 35.65 -3.86
N ARG A 319 -5.25 36.94 -4.10
CA ARG A 319 -6.52 37.64 -3.79
C ARG A 319 -7.68 37.09 -4.62
N ASP A 320 -7.48 36.85 -5.92
CA ASP A 320 -8.55 36.35 -6.78
C ASP A 320 -8.89 34.87 -6.41
N LEU A 321 -7.92 34.04 -6.06
CA LEU A 321 -8.16 32.71 -5.51
C LEU A 321 -8.92 32.77 -4.19
N HIS A 322 -8.56 33.71 -3.32
CA HIS A 322 -9.24 33.89 -2.04
C HIS A 322 -10.69 34.36 -2.22
N ALA A 323 -10.94 35.23 -3.16
CA ALA A 323 -12.29 35.71 -3.48
C ALA A 323 -13.26 34.60 -3.91
N CYS A 324 -12.75 33.54 -4.54
CA CYS A 324 -13.58 32.39 -4.88
C CYS A 324 -14.20 31.72 -3.66
N HIS A 325 -13.55 31.76 -2.49
CA HIS A 325 -14.07 31.16 -1.26
C HIS A 325 -15.32 31.90 -0.71
N GLU A 326 -15.55 33.17 -1.09
CA GLU A 326 -16.72 33.94 -0.62
C GLU A 326 -18.05 33.34 -1.08
N HIS A 327 -18.02 32.62 -2.22
CA HIS A 327 -19.20 32.03 -2.85
C HIS A 327 -19.14 30.52 -2.98
N ARG A 328 -18.25 29.90 -2.22
CA ARG A 328 -18.02 28.44 -2.22
C ARG A 328 -18.12 27.88 -0.79
N PRO A 329 -18.35 26.59 -0.62
CA PRO A 329 -18.32 25.98 0.70
C PRO A 329 -16.93 26.08 1.32
N GLU A 330 -16.88 26.04 2.64
CA GLU A 330 -15.62 25.83 3.35
C GLU A 330 -15.01 24.49 2.94
N LEU A 331 -13.69 24.48 2.67
CA LEU A 331 -12.96 23.27 2.36
C LEU A 331 -12.49 22.59 3.64
N ALA A 332 -12.56 21.26 3.67
CA ALA A 332 -11.88 20.47 4.69
C ALA A 332 -10.36 20.69 4.62
N MET A 333 -9.73 20.74 5.77
CA MET A 333 -8.28 20.99 5.89
C MET A 333 -7.49 19.71 6.06
N VAL A 334 -6.35 19.65 5.40
CA VAL A 334 -5.29 18.65 5.64
C VAL A 334 -4.44 19.09 6.83
N ASP A 335 -4.09 20.37 6.89
CA ASP A 335 -3.38 20.99 8.00
C ASP A 335 -3.91 22.42 8.23
N SER A 336 -4.77 22.56 9.22
CA SER A 336 -5.40 23.87 9.55
C SER A 336 -4.35 24.90 10.00
N ALA A 337 -3.32 24.48 10.73
CA ALA A 337 -2.29 25.39 11.25
C ALA A 337 -1.43 26.00 10.14
N LYS A 338 -1.26 25.27 9.03
CA LYS A 338 -0.49 25.71 7.85
C LYS A 338 -1.38 26.23 6.73
N GLY A 339 -2.70 26.24 6.89
CA GLY A 339 -3.63 26.62 5.84
C GLY A 339 -3.70 25.67 4.64
N ILE A 340 -3.29 24.39 4.83
CA ILE A 340 -3.28 23.39 3.78
C ILE A 340 -4.68 22.80 3.64
N THR A 341 -5.33 23.08 2.51
CA THR A 341 -6.66 22.60 2.22
C THR A 341 -6.68 21.23 1.58
N ASN A 342 -7.84 20.62 1.49
CA ASN A 342 -8.15 19.40 0.73
C ASN A 342 -7.70 19.46 -0.74
N PHE A 343 -7.53 20.65 -1.33
CA PHE A 343 -7.07 20.82 -2.72
C PHE A 343 -5.56 21.02 -2.88
N HIS A 344 -4.79 20.88 -1.83
CA HIS A 344 -3.34 21.06 -1.89
C HIS A 344 -2.67 20.05 -2.84
N SER A 345 -2.95 18.77 -2.66
CA SER A 345 -2.44 17.67 -3.49
C SER A 345 -3.41 16.50 -3.51
N PRO A 346 -3.59 15.81 -4.65
CA PRO A 346 -4.41 14.59 -4.69
C PRO A 346 -3.86 13.46 -3.81
N ASN A 347 -2.58 13.49 -3.46
CA ASN A 347 -1.95 12.52 -2.57
C ASN A 347 -2.27 12.76 -1.08
N ASP A 348 -2.74 13.94 -0.71
CA ASP A 348 -3.12 14.27 0.68
C ASP A 348 -4.51 13.74 1.04
N ILE A 349 -5.30 13.31 0.06
CA ILE A 349 -6.72 12.94 0.20
C ILE A 349 -7.02 11.56 -0.35
N ILE A 350 -6.07 10.62 -0.16
CA ILE A 350 -6.27 9.23 -0.53
C ILE A 350 -7.44 8.65 0.27
N VAL A 351 -8.44 8.12 -0.42
CA VAL A 351 -9.68 7.56 0.15
C VAL A 351 -9.40 6.61 1.31
N ASP A 352 -8.41 5.74 1.16
CA ASP A 352 -8.04 4.71 2.13
C ASP A 352 -7.67 5.26 3.51
N ALA A 353 -7.13 6.48 3.56
CA ALA A 353 -6.74 7.14 4.80
C ALA A 353 -7.76 8.21 5.23
N SER A 354 -8.22 9.03 4.28
CA SER A 354 -9.05 10.21 4.58
C SER A 354 -10.48 9.85 5.02
N MET A 355 -11.10 8.85 4.41
CA MET A 355 -12.44 8.39 4.80
C MET A 355 -12.47 7.70 6.16
N PRO A 356 -11.59 6.73 6.46
CA PRO A 356 -11.52 6.14 7.79
C PRO A 356 -11.21 7.15 8.90
N ALA A 357 -10.33 8.12 8.64
CA ALA A 357 -10.02 9.18 9.59
C ALA A 357 -11.26 10.03 9.93
N MET A 358 -12.04 10.41 8.92
CA MET A 358 -13.31 11.13 9.09
C MET A 358 -14.31 10.29 9.90
N ILE A 359 -14.48 9.03 9.58
CA ILE A 359 -15.43 8.13 10.27
C ILE A 359 -15.02 7.97 11.74
N ARG A 360 -13.74 7.76 12.02
CA ARG A 360 -13.21 7.68 13.38
C ARG A 360 -13.47 8.95 14.19
N GLN A 361 -13.45 10.12 13.54
CA GLN A 361 -13.74 11.43 14.13
C GLN A 361 -15.24 11.76 14.25
N GLY A 362 -16.11 10.75 14.23
CA GLY A 362 -17.56 10.95 14.36
C GLY A 362 -18.18 11.60 13.13
N GLY A 363 -17.60 11.38 11.95
CA GLY A 363 -18.04 11.94 10.69
C GLY A 363 -17.63 13.40 10.46
N LYS A 364 -16.59 13.86 11.13
CA LYS A 364 -16.15 15.26 11.06
C LYS A 364 -14.75 15.39 10.52
N MET A 365 -14.48 16.52 9.88
CA MET A 365 -13.15 16.92 9.43
C MET A 365 -12.81 18.31 9.98
N TRP A 366 -11.54 18.66 9.96
CA TRP A 366 -11.03 19.94 10.43
C TRP A 366 -11.39 21.04 9.44
N GLY A 367 -11.96 22.14 9.95
CA GLY A 367 -12.15 23.38 9.22
C GLY A 367 -10.95 24.32 9.33
N ALA A 368 -10.97 25.40 8.57
CA ALA A 368 -9.93 26.44 8.57
C ALA A 368 -9.74 27.11 9.95
N ASP A 369 -10.80 27.15 10.74
CA ASP A 369 -10.82 27.69 12.11
C ASP A 369 -10.29 26.69 13.17
N GLY A 370 -9.78 25.55 12.75
CA GLY A 370 -9.27 24.50 13.64
C GLY A 370 -10.36 23.76 14.42
N ARG A 371 -11.63 23.82 13.99
CA ARG A 371 -12.74 23.09 14.61
C ARG A 371 -13.22 21.96 13.72
N LEU A 372 -13.72 20.89 14.35
CA LEU A 372 -14.32 19.74 13.68
C LEU A 372 -15.76 20.05 13.25
N LYS A 373 -16.08 19.83 11.98
CA LYS A 373 -17.37 20.13 11.37
C LYS A 373 -17.87 18.97 10.52
N ASP A 374 -19.18 18.91 10.31
CA ASP A 374 -19.80 17.99 9.37
C ASP A 374 -19.34 18.26 7.94
N VAL A 375 -19.27 17.24 7.12
CA VAL A 375 -18.65 17.31 5.79
C VAL A 375 -19.46 16.55 4.73
N LYS A 376 -19.53 17.12 3.54
CA LYS A 376 -19.90 16.41 2.32
C LYS A 376 -18.63 15.77 1.77
N ALA A 377 -18.53 14.46 1.91
CA ALA A 377 -17.42 13.67 1.35
C ALA A 377 -17.72 13.32 -0.10
N VAL A 378 -17.05 13.99 -1.03
CA VAL A 378 -17.26 13.82 -2.46
C VAL A 378 -16.32 12.77 -3.00
N MET A 379 -16.89 11.65 -3.47
CA MET A 379 -16.24 10.56 -4.16
C MET A 379 -16.89 10.42 -5.53
N PRO A 380 -16.36 11.04 -6.60
CA PRO A 380 -17.06 11.11 -7.89
C PRO A 380 -17.44 9.76 -8.45
N GLU A 381 -16.52 8.80 -8.45
CA GLU A 381 -16.76 7.44 -8.90
C GLU A 381 -17.66 6.68 -7.92
N SER A 382 -18.82 6.23 -8.41
CA SER A 382 -19.83 5.60 -7.55
C SER A 382 -19.55 4.14 -7.20
N THR A 383 -18.58 3.52 -7.84
CA THR A 383 -18.30 2.07 -7.73
C THR A 383 -18.25 1.61 -6.27
N PHE A 384 -17.49 2.32 -5.45
CA PHE A 384 -17.29 1.98 -4.04
C PHE A 384 -17.72 3.09 -3.05
N ALA A 385 -18.18 4.24 -3.53
CA ALA A 385 -18.57 5.35 -2.67
C ALA A 385 -19.69 4.97 -1.69
N ARG A 386 -20.62 4.12 -2.14
CA ARG A 386 -21.79 3.69 -1.36
C ARG A 386 -21.44 2.88 -0.12
N ILE A 387 -20.31 2.21 -0.07
CA ILE A 387 -19.90 1.47 1.17
C ILE A 387 -19.63 2.42 2.32
N TYR A 388 -19.03 3.58 2.04
CA TYR A 388 -18.79 4.61 3.06
C TYR A 388 -20.08 5.29 3.50
N GLN A 389 -21.03 5.51 2.59
CA GLN A 389 -22.36 6.00 2.99
C GLN A 389 -23.08 5.03 3.91
N GLU A 390 -23.00 3.73 3.63
CA GLU A 390 -23.59 2.70 4.50
C GLU A 390 -22.91 2.69 5.88
N MET A 391 -21.58 2.80 5.92
CA MET A 391 -20.82 2.92 7.15
C MET A 391 -21.24 4.16 7.97
N ILE A 392 -21.39 5.31 7.32
CA ILE A 392 -21.84 6.56 7.96
C ILE A 392 -23.26 6.39 8.51
N ASN A 393 -24.17 5.85 7.73
CA ASN A 393 -25.55 5.59 8.16
C ASN A 393 -25.57 4.69 9.39
N PHE A 394 -24.79 3.61 9.36
CA PHE A 394 -24.67 2.69 10.48
C PHE A 394 -24.17 3.41 11.74
N CYS A 395 -23.08 4.18 11.64
CA CYS A 395 -22.51 4.92 12.77
C CYS A 395 -23.47 5.98 13.32
N LYS A 396 -24.29 6.64 12.50
CA LYS A 396 -25.31 7.58 12.96
C LYS A 396 -26.36 6.93 13.87
N TRP A 397 -26.71 5.66 13.59
CA TRP A 397 -27.72 4.93 14.35
C TRP A 397 -27.17 4.17 15.55
N HIS A 398 -25.98 3.56 15.40
CA HIS A 398 -25.40 2.64 16.40
C HIS A 398 -24.27 3.31 17.22
N GLY A 399 -23.79 4.46 16.81
CA GLY A 399 -22.58 5.04 17.38
C GLY A 399 -21.31 4.49 16.73
N ASN A 400 -20.14 4.90 17.23
CA ASN A 400 -18.86 4.39 16.76
C ASN A 400 -18.59 3.00 17.35
N PHE A 401 -17.61 2.29 16.77
CA PHE A 401 -17.21 0.97 17.24
C PHE A 401 -16.40 1.06 18.54
N ASP A 402 -16.47 0.01 19.35
CA ASP A 402 -15.63 -0.14 20.53
C ASP A 402 -14.48 -1.12 20.22
N PRO A 403 -13.23 -0.66 20.18
CA PRO A 403 -12.07 -1.52 19.92
C PRO A 403 -11.93 -2.70 20.89
N ARG A 404 -12.51 -2.59 22.09
CA ARG A 404 -12.47 -3.66 23.12
C ARG A 404 -13.35 -4.85 22.77
N THR A 405 -14.43 -4.63 22.04
CA THR A 405 -15.48 -5.64 21.83
C THR A 405 -15.77 -5.96 20.37
N MET A 406 -15.37 -5.11 19.43
CA MET A 406 -15.66 -5.32 18.01
C MET A 406 -15.00 -6.57 17.45
N GLY A 407 -15.67 -7.21 16.48
CA GLY A 407 -15.10 -8.29 15.67
C GLY A 407 -14.02 -7.80 14.73
N THR A 408 -13.30 -8.76 14.12
CA THR A 408 -12.28 -8.48 13.11
C THR A 408 -12.81 -8.74 11.69
N VAL A 409 -12.26 -8.03 10.71
CA VAL A 409 -12.62 -8.18 9.28
C VAL A 409 -11.36 -8.44 8.46
N PRO A 410 -10.84 -9.69 8.49
CA PRO A 410 -9.76 -10.05 7.57
C PRO A 410 -10.22 -9.93 6.13
N ASN A 411 -9.25 -9.71 5.22
CA ASN A 411 -9.53 -9.55 3.80
C ASN A 411 -8.77 -10.56 2.95
N VAL A 412 -9.46 -11.19 2.03
CA VAL A 412 -8.90 -11.97 0.93
C VAL A 412 -9.07 -11.15 -0.34
N GLY A 413 -7.96 -10.60 -0.86
CA GLY A 413 -7.95 -9.62 -1.94
C GLY A 413 -7.43 -10.18 -3.26
N LEU A 414 -8.17 -9.99 -4.33
CA LEU A 414 -7.76 -10.30 -5.70
C LEU A 414 -6.75 -9.24 -6.15
N MET A 415 -5.46 -9.59 -6.22
CA MET A 415 -4.42 -8.66 -6.65
C MET A 415 -3.30 -9.28 -7.51
N ALA A 416 -3.28 -10.62 -7.62
CA ALA A 416 -2.22 -11.32 -8.33
C ALA A 416 -2.15 -10.86 -9.79
N GLN A 417 -0.92 -10.76 -10.29
CA GLN A 417 -0.63 -10.39 -11.67
C GLN A 417 -1.30 -9.09 -12.13
N GLN A 418 -1.30 -8.08 -11.25
CA GLN A 418 -1.81 -6.73 -11.53
C GLN A 418 -3.30 -6.70 -11.92
N ALA A 419 -4.12 -7.45 -11.18
CA ALA A 419 -5.56 -7.52 -11.41
C ALA A 419 -6.26 -6.16 -11.33
N GLU A 420 -7.27 -5.95 -12.16
CA GLU A 420 -8.18 -4.80 -12.19
C GLU A 420 -7.45 -3.45 -12.43
N GLU A 421 -7.93 -2.40 -11.80
CA GLU A 421 -7.47 -1.03 -11.99
C GLU A 421 -6.00 -0.82 -11.57
N TYR A 422 -5.46 -1.67 -10.70
CA TYR A 422 -4.05 -1.63 -10.32
C TYR A 422 -3.12 -1.79 -11.53
N GLY A 423 -3.52 -2.59 -12.51
CA GLY A 423 -2.77 -2.82 -13.75
C GLY A 423 -3.18 -1.92 -14.91
N SER A 424 -3.97 -0.86 -14.70
CA SER A 424 -4.59 -0.09 -15.81
C SER A 424 -3.89 1.21 -16.19
N HIS A 425 -2.87 1.67 -15.44
CA HIS A 425 -2.25 2.98 -15.66
C HIS A 425 -1.64 3.17 -17.05
N ASP A 426 -1.14 2.12 -17.68
CA ASP A 426 -0.62 2.11 -19.06
C ASP A 426 -1.71 1.86 -20.13
N LYS A 427 -2.96 1.73 -19.70
CA LYS A 427 -4.16 1.51 -20.49
C LYS A 427 -5.27 2.52 -20.14
N THR A 428 -4.87 3.67 -19.61
CA THR A 428 -5.76 4.78 -19.24
C THR A 428 -5.37 6.01 -20.02
N PHE A 429 -6.33 6.64 -20.72
CA PHE A 429 -6.10 7.75 -21.63
C PHE A 429 -7.17 8.83 -21.44
N GLU A 430 -6.77 10.10 -21.60
CA GLU A 430 -7.68 11.21 -21.81
C GLU A 430 -7.97 11.29 -23.31
N ALA A 431 -9.24 11.31 -23.72
CA ALA A 431 -9.63 11.33 -25.12
C ALA A 431 -9.19 12.65 -25.78
N PRO A 432 -8.34 12.61 -26.82
CA PRO A 432 -7.85 13.81 -27.48
C PRO A 432 -8.87 14.47 -28.39
N GLU A 433 -9.89 13.75 -28.83
CA GLU A 433 -11.00 14.23 -29.66
C GLU A 433 -12.25 13.37 -29.43
N ASP A 434 -13.40 13.87 -29.88
CA ASP A 434 -14.64 13.10 -29.90
C ASP A 434 -14.53 11.89 -30.84
N GLY A 435 -15.03 10.75 -30.40
CA GLY A 435 -14.95 9.56 -31.22
C GLY A 435 -15.47 8.30 -30.58
N VAL A 436 -15.01 7.17 -31.09
CA VAL A 436 -15.29 5.83 -30.57
C VAL A 436 -13.97 5.19 -30.14
N ALA A 437 -13.85 4.92 -28.86
CA ALA A 437 -12.69 4.22 -28.28
C ALA A 437 -12.94 2.72 -28.37
N ASN A 438 -12.03 1.98 -28.99
CA ASN A 438 -12.19 0.56 -29.31
C ASN A 438 -11.05 -0.28 -28.75
N ILE A 439 -11.38 -1.47 -28.24
CA ILE A 439 -10.45 -2.57 -28.02
C ILE A 439 -10.60 -3.52 -29.20
N VAL A 440 -9.56 -3.65 -30.00
CA VAL A 440 -9.60 -4.34 -31.30
C VAL A 440 -8.62 -5.51 -31.30
N ASP A 441 -9.09 -6.69 -31.67
CA ASP A 441 -8.24 -7.86 -31.92
C ASP A 441 -7.31 -7.58 -33.11
N VAL A 442 -6.01 -7.66 -32.89
CA VAL A 442 -4.96 -7.29 -33.89
C VAL A 442 -5.00 -8.25 -35.10
N ALA A 443 -5.26 -9.53 -34.85
CA ALA A 443 -5.22 -10.56 -35.88
C ALA A 443 -6.46 -10.52 -36.81
N THR A 444 -7.63 -10.22 -36.27
CA THR A 444 -8.92 -10.31 -36.99
C THR A 444 -9.50 -8.95 -37.35
N GLY A 445 -9.13 -7.89 -36.65
CA GLY A 445 -9.75 -6.58 -36.73
C GLY A 445 -11.11 -6.49 -36.03
N GLU A 446 -11.52 -7.54 -35.30
CA GLU A 446 -12.77 -7.59 -34.52
C GLU A 446 -12.73 -6.56 -33.38
N VAL A 447 -13.79 -5.74 -33.27
CA VAL A 447 -13.97 -4.84 -32.14
C VAL A 447 -14.62 -5.63 -30.99
N LEU A 448 -13.86 -5.85 -29.91
CA LEU A 448 -14.31 -6.61 -28.74
C LEU A 448 -15.19 -5.76 -27.83
N LEU A 449 -14.72 -4.57 -27.49
CA LEU A 449 -15.43 -3.58 -26.66
C LEU A 449 -15.26 -2.18 -27.25
N SER A 450 -16.31 -1.38 -27.19
CA SER A 450 -16.28 0.01 -27.68
C SER A 450 -17.02 0.96 -26.75
N GLN A 451 -16.55 2.23 -26.70
CA GLN A 451 -17.16 3.32 -25.94
C GLN A 451 -17.20 4.57 -26.82
N THR A 452 -18.35 5.28 -26.81
CA THR A 452 -18.39 6.63 -27.37
C THR A 452 -17.83 7.59 -26.31
N VAL A 453 -16.85 8.40 -26.70
CA VAL A 453 -16.18 9.35 -25.83
C VAL A 453 -16.18 10.74 -26.46
N GLU A 454 -16.17 11.76 -25.60
CA GLU A 454 -15.99 13.17 -25.98
C GLU A 454 -14.57 13.62 -25.58
N THR A 455 -14.13 14.73 -26.16
CA THR A 455 -12.82 15.33 -25.86
C THR A 455 -12.63 15.58 -24.38
N GLY A 456 -11.59 14.99 -23.81
CA GLY A 456 -11.26 15.09 -22.39
C GLY A 456 -11.94 14.05 -21.50
N ASP A 457 -12.77 13.16 -22.05
CA ASP A 457 -13.25 11.99 -21.31
C ASP A 457 -12.07 11.09 -20.96
N ILE A 458 -12.16 10.41 -19.81
CA ILE A 458 -11.11 9.47 -19.39
C ILE A 458 -11.58 8.07 -19.76
N TRP A 459 -10.84 7.40 -20.64
CA TRP A 459 -11.11 6.02 -21.05
C TRP A 459 -10.01 5.09 -20.56
N ARG A 460 -10.39 3.92 -20.04
CA ARG A 460 -9.43 2.90 -19.59
C ARG A 460 -9.90 1.49 -19.88
N MET A 461 -8.95 0.57 -19.98
CA MET A 461 -9.11 -0.88 -20.02
C MET A 461 -8.50 -1.48 -18.76
N CYS A 462 -9.25 -2.34 -18.08
CA CYS A 462 -8.74 -3.20 -17.00
C CYS A 462 -8.75 -4.65 -17.45
N GLN A 463 -8.01 -5.49 -16.77
CA GLN A 463 -7.94 -6.92 -17.05
C GLN A 463 -7.68 -7.73 -15.77
N VAL A 464 -8.22 -8.94 -15.73
CA VAL A 464 -7.95 -9.93 -14.67
C VAL A 464 -7.77 -11.30 -15.29
N LYS A 465 -6.63 -11.92 -15.08
CA LYS A 465 -6.32 -13.26 -15.56
C LYS A 465 -7.12 -14.32 -14.81
N ASP A 466 -7.39 -15.45 -15.46
CA ASP A 466 -8.20 -16.52 -14.89
C ASP A 466 -7.51 -17.23 -13.70
N ALA A 467 -6.22 -17.49 -13.78
CA ALA A 467 -5.48 -18.16 -12.71
C ALA A 467 -5.50 -17.40 -11.37
N PRO A 468 -5.29 -16.06 -11.33
CA PRO A 468 -5.53 -15.26 -10.14
C PRO A 468 -6.94 -15.40 -9.55
N ILE A 469 -7.99 -15.47 -10.38
CA ILE A 469 -9.36 -15.61 -9.90
C ILE A 469 -9.59 -16.99 -9.27
N ARG A 470 -9.07 -18.05 -9.86
CA ARG A 470 -9.15 -19.42 -9.31
C ARG A 470 -8.45 -19.51 -7.95
N ASP A 471 -7.24 -18.95 -7.86
CA ASP A 471 -6.47 -18.91 -6.62
C ASP A 471 -7.17 -18.08 -5.54
N TRP A 472 -7.75 -16.95 -5.90
CA TRP A 472 -8.54 -16.09 -5.01
C TRP A 472 -9.73 -16.83 -4.39
N VAL A 473 -10.49 -17.59 -5.19
CA VAL A 473 -11.59 -18.44 -4.70
C VAL A 473 -11.06 -19.53 -3.77
N LYS A 474 -9.98 -20.22 -4.15
CA LYS A 474 -9.30 -21.23 -3.32
C LYS A 474 -8.87 -20.64 -1.99
N LEU A 475 -8.26 -19.45 -1.99
CA LEU A 475 -7.79 -18.77 -0.79
C LEU A 475 -8.97 -18.41 0.12
N ALA A 476 -10.08 -17.92 -0.41
CA ALA A 476 -11.29 -17.63 0.36
C ALA A 476 -11.84 -18.88 1.07
N VAL A 477 -11.95 -19.99 0.35
CA VAL A 477 -12.39 -21.29 0.91
C VAL A 477 -11.42 -21.76 2.00
N THR A 478 -10.11 -21.69 1.74
CA THR A 478 -9.06 -22.09 2.70
C THR A 478 -9.15 -21.25 3.98
N ARG A 479 -9.32 -19.93 3.83
CA ARG A 479 -9.44 -19.03 4.99
C ARG A 479 -10.71 -19.28 5.79
N ALA A 480 -11.86 -19.46 5.14
CA ALA A 480 -13.11 -19.81 5.80
C ALA A 480 -12.99 -21.11 6.59
N ARG A 481 -12.37 -22.14 6.00
CA ARG A 481 -12.17 -23.44 6.64
C ARG A 481 -11.24 -23.36 7.86
N ASN A 482 -10.10 -22.68 7.71
CA ASN A 482 -9.09 -22.59 8.76
C ASN A 482 -9.53 -21.71 9.95
N SER A 483 -10.42 -20.75 9.73
CA SER A 483 -10.86 -19.80 10.75
C SER A 483 -12.25 -20.10 11.30
N GLY A 484 -13.09 -20.85 10.58
CA GLY A 484 -14.51 -21.01 10.89
C GLY A 484 -15.36 -19.75 10.68
N MET A 485 -14.78 -18.69 10.12
CA MET A 485 -15.48 -17.43 9.87
C MET A 485 -16.31 -17.51 8.58
N PRO A 486 -17.46 -16.81 8.51
CA PRO A 486 -18.13 -16.57 7.23
C PRO A 486 -17.22 -15.83 6.26
N ALA A 487 -17.24 -16.22 4.99
CA ALA A 487 -16.54 -15.53 3.91
C ALA A 487 -17.55 -14.92 2.95
N VAL A 488 -17.47 -13.62 2.74
CA VAL A 488 -18.40 -12.88 1.90
C VAL A 488 -17.64 -12.31 0.70
N PHE A 489 -18.01 -12.73 -0.50
CA PHE A 489 -17.57 -12.11 -1.74
C PHE A 489 -18.37 -10.82 -1.97
N TRP A 490 -17.67 -9.69 -2.01
CA TRP A 490 -18.25 -8.37 -2.21
C TRP A 490 -18.32 -8.08 -3.71
N LEU A 491 -19.38 -8.57 -4.36
CA LEU A 491 -19.55 -8.47 -5.81
C LEU A 491 -20.95 -7.97 -6.14
N ASP A 492 -21.01 -6.88 -6.93
CA ASP A 492 -22.26 -6.28 -7.40
C ASP A 492 -22.69 -6.93 -8.72
N PRO A 493 -23.83 -7.64 -8.76
CA PRO A 493 -24.30 -8.27 -9.98
C PRO A 493 -24.69 -7.29 -11.10
N TYR A 494 -24.84 -6.00 -10.77
CA TYR A 494 -25.16 -4.95 -11.73
C TYR A 494 -23.93 -4.28 -12.35
N ARG A 495 -22.74 -4.50 -11.77
CA ARG A 495 -21.48 -4.06 -12.36
C ARG A 495 -20.98 -5.11 -13.34
N PRO A 496 -20.78 -4.77 -14.65
CA PRO A 496 -20.40 -5.75 -15.66
C PRO A 496 -19.19 -6.61 -15.30
N HIS A 497 -18.09 -5.98 -14.83
CA HIS A 497 -16.90 -6.69 -14.37
C HIS A 497 -17.20 -7.69 -13.24
N GLU A 498 -17.87 -7.23 -12.20
CA GLU A 498 -18.18 -8.07 -11.04
C GLU A 498 -19.18 -9.17 -11.37
N ASN A 499 -20.06 -8.95 -12.36
CA ASN A 499 -20.93 -10.01 -12.87
C ASN A 499 -20.15 -11.13 -13.57
N GLU A 500 -19.10 -10.80 -14.33
CA GLU A 500 -18.17 -11.82 -14.87
C GLU A 500 -17.44 -12.57 -13.75
N LEU A 501 -16.98 -11.86 -12.70
CA LEU A 501 -16.38 -12.50 -11.53
C LEU A 501 -17.37 -13.41 -10.79
N ILE A 502 -18.63 -13.01 -10.62
CA ILE A 502 -19.67 -13.85 -9.99
C ILE A 502 -19.84 -15.19 -10.73
N LYS A 503 -19.85 -15.17 -12.07
CA LYS A 503 -19.93 -16.39 -12.89
C LYS A 503 -18.74 -17.32 -12.59
N LYS A 504 -17.52 -16.76 -12.54
CA LYS A 504 -16.29 -17.49 -12.25
C LYS A 504 -16.25 -18.01 -10.80
N VAL A 505 -16.62 -17.20 -9.82
CA VAL A 505 -16.71 -17.63 -8.41
C VAL A 505 -17.65 -18.82 -8.27
N LYS A 506 -18.86 -18.75 -8.86
CA LYS A 506 -19.83 -19.86 -8.83
C LYS A 506 -19.30 -21.10 -9.53
N LEU A 507 -18.48 -20.94 -10.57
CA LEU A 507 -17.85 -22.06 -11.26
C LEU A 507 -16.78 -22.70 -10.38
N TYR A 508 -15.84 -21.91 -9.86
CA TYR A 508 -14.64 -22.40 -9.15
C TYR A 508 -14.93 -22.86 -7.73
N LEU A 509 -15.98 -22.39 -7.08
CA LEU A 509 -16.42 -22.95 -5.80
C LEU A 509 -16.76 -24.44 -5.90
N LYS A 510 -17.16 -24.93 -7.07
CA LYS A 510 -17.44 -26.36 -7.31
C LYS A 510 -16.20 -27.25 -7.27
N ASP A 511 -15.01 -26.66 -7.43
CA ASP A 511 -13.73 -27.36 -7.35
C ASP A 511 -13.26 -27.59 -5.91
N HIS A 512 -14.02 -27.08 -4.92
CA HIS A 512 -13.67 -27.12 -3.51
C HIS A 512 -14.80 -27.75 -2.68
N ASP A 513 -14.41 -28.51 -1.65
CA ASP A 513 -15.38 -28.91 -0.62
C ASP A 513 -15.74 -27.69 0.23
N THR A 514 -16.99 -27.25 0.10
CA THR A 514 -17.55 -26.13 0.90
C THR A 514 -18.49 -26.59 1.98
N THR A 515 -18.54 -27.89 2.27
CA THR A 515 -19.43 -28.47 3.30
C THR A 515 -19.15 -27.84 4.67
N GLY A 516 -20.19 -27.32 5.30
CA GLY A 516 -20.13 -26.69 6.62
C GLY A 516 -19.50 -25.28 6.62
N LEU A 517 -19.20 -24.71 5.47
CA LEU A 517 -18.71 -23.34 5.36
C LEU A 517 -19.85 -22.36 5.04
N ASP A 518 -19.82 -21.19 5.65
CA ASP A 518 -20.71 -20.08 5.31
C ASP A 518 -19.98 -19.18 4.30
N ILE A 519 -20.25 -19.42 3.01
CA ILE A 519 -19.69 -18.65 1.89
C ILE A 519 -20.82 -17.97 1.14
N GLN A 520 -20.79 -16.65 1.05
CA GLN A 520 -21.86 -15.85 0.48
C GLN A 520 -21.31 -14.91 -0.60
N ILE A 521 -22.18 -14.54 -1.56
CA ILE A 521 -21.93 -13.49 -2.54
C ILE A 521 -22.96 -12.39 -2.32
N MET A 522 -22.52 -11.18 -2.03
CA MET A 522 -23.39 -10.05 -1.76
C MET A 522 -22.90 -8.81 -2.51
N SER A 523 -23.86 -7.96 -2.94
CA SER A 523 -23.49 -6.62 -3.41
C SER A 523 -22.82 -5.84 -2.28
N GLN A 524 -21.97 -4.90 -2.64
CA GLN A 524 -21.06 -4.20 -1.74
C GLN A 524 -21.78 -3.56 -0.53
N VAL A 525 -22.91 -2.88 -0.76
CA VAL A 525 -23.69 -2.25 0.32
C VAL A 525 -24.31 -3.29 1.26
N ARG A 526 -24.80 -4.41 0.73
CA ARG A 526 -25.34 -5.51 1.54
C ARG A 526 -24.24 -6.19 2.35
N ALA A 527 -23.08 -6.43 1.73
CA ALA A 527 -21.91 -6.99 2.39
C ALA A 527 -21.40 -6.09 3.50
N MET A 528 -21.37 -4.76 3.27
CA MET A 528 -21.02 -3.78 4.30
C MET A 528 -21.99 -3.89 5.49
N ARG A 529 -23.29 -3.79 5.27
CA ARG A 529 -24.29 -3.89 6.33
C ARG A 529 -24.18 -5.19 7.11
N TYR A 530 -24.11 -6.32 6.42
CA TYR A 530 -23.93 -7.63 7.04
C TYR A 530 -22.69 -7.69 7.93
N THR A 531 -21.56 -7.15 7.43
CA THR A 531 -20.30 -7.12 8.17
C THR A 531 -20.39 -6.22 9.41
N LEU A 532 -20.97 -5.03 9.28
CA LEU A 532 -21.13 -4.07 10.38
C LEU A 532 -22.02 -4.62 11.51
N GLU A 533 -23.14 -5.25 11.17
CA GLU A 533 -24.04 -5.88 12.14
C GLU A 533 -23.38 -7.03 12.91
N ARG A 534 -22.40 -7.69 12.31
CA ARG A 534 -21.61 -8.73 12.97
C ARG A 534 -20.50 -8.14 13.83
N VAL A 535 -19.76 -7.18 13.28
CA VAL A 535 -18.62 -6.55 13.97
C VAL A 535 -19.02 -5.92 15.30
N VAL A 536 -20.16 -5.21 15.38
CA VAL A 536 -20.61 -4.60 16.65
C VAL A 536 -21.00 -5.63 17.70
N ARG A 537 -21.30 -6.88 17.30
CA ARG A 537 -21.58 -8.00 18.19
C ARG A 537 -20.34 -8.82 18.53
N GLY A 538 -19.14 -8.36 18.12
CA GLY A 538 -17.89 -9.09 18.34
C GLY A 538 -17.70 -10.31 17.44
N LEU A 539 -18.46 -10.40 16.33
CA LEU A 539 -18.39 -11.52 15.40
C LEU A 539 -17.50 -11.18 14.20
N ASP A 540 -16.63 -12.10 13.85
CA ASP A 540 -15.66 -11.94 12.76
C ASP A 540 -16.26 -12.29 11.40
N THR A 541 -15.76 -11.67 10.32
CA THR A 541 -16.22 -11.90 8.96
C THR A 541 -15.10 -11.67 7.97
N ILE A 542 -14.82 -12.64 7.11
CA ILE A 542 -13.84 -12.48 6.02
C ILE A 542 -14.48 -11.71 4.89
N SER A 543 -13.91 -10.56 4.52
CA SER A 543 -14.23 -9.85 3.30
C SER A 543 -13.40 -10.42 2.14
N VAL A 544 -14.07 -10.86 1.07
CA VAL A 544 -13.44 -11.39 -0.15
C VAL A 544 -13.70 -10.39 -1.27
N THR A 545 -12.67 -9.69 -1.72
CA THR A 545 -12.85 -8.49 -2.54
C THR A 545 -11.91 -8.42 -3.74
N GLY A 546 -12.28 -7.60 -4.72
CA GLY A 546 -11.37 -7.12 -5.75
C GLY A 546 -10.29 -6.19 -5.19
N ASN A 547 -9.45 -5.68 -6.07
CA ASN A 547 -8.20 -5.01 -5.71
C ASN A 547 -8.42 -3.66 -4.99
N ILE A 548 -9.36 -2.85 -5.46
CA ILE A 548 -9.64 -1.52 -4.85
C ILE A 548 -10.30 -1.69 -3.49
N LEU A 549 -11.36 -2.51 -3.40
CA LEU A 549 -12.02 -2.79 -2.11
C LEU A 549 -11.08 -3.40 -1.10
N ARG A 550 -10.13 -4.22 -1.54
CA ARG A 550 -9.05 -4.71 -0.69
C ARG A 550 -8.36 -3.56 0.03
N ASP A 551 -7.90 -2.55 -0.70
CA ASP A 551 -7.22 -1.39 -0.10
C ASP A 551 -8.15 -0.61 0.83
N TYR A 552 -9.39 -0.35 0.42
CA TYR A 552 -10.35 0.41 1.22
C TYR A 552 -10.70 -0.29 2.54
N LEU A 553 -11.02 -1.57 2.50
CA LEU A 553 -11.45 -2.30 3.69
C LEU A 553 -10.30 -2.66 4.63
N THR A 554 -9.08 -2.84 4.09
CA THR A 554 -7.88 -3.12 4.91
C THR A 554 -7.27 -1.88 5.56
N ASP A 555 -7.84 -0.71 5.31
CA ASP A 555 -7.62 0.51 6.09
C ASP A 555 -8.83 0.83 6.97
N LEU A 556 -10.05 0.78 6.43
CA LEU A 556 -11.26 1.14 7.15
C LEU A 556 -11.44 0.35 8.45
N PHE A 557 -11.52 -0.97 8.35
CA PHE A 557 -11.75 -1.81 9.54
C PHE A 557 -10.58 -1.80 10.52
N PRO A 558 -9.31 -1.94 10.08
CA PRO A 558 -8.17 -1.87 11.01
C PRO A 558 -8.03 -0.52 11.72
N ILE A 559 -8.34 0.58 11.08
CA ILE A 559 -8.32 1.89 11.73
C ILE A 559 -9.38 1.97 12.84
N MET A 560 -10.56 1.36 12.65
CA MET A 560 -11.57 1.26 13.69
C MET A 560 -11.15 0.27 14.80
N GLU A 561 -10.55 -0.85 14.42
CA GLU A 561 -10.20 -1.95 15.33
C GLU A 561 -8.92 -1.71 16.12
N LEU A 562 -7.86 -1.27 15.44
CA LEU A 562 -6.50 -1.18 15.97
C LEU A 562 -6.00 0.28 16.12
N GLY A 563 -6.76 1.26 15.64
CA GLY A 563 -6.34 2.67 15.55
C GLY A 563 -5.41 2.97 14.37
N THR A 564 -4.97 1.96 13.63
CA THR A 564 -4.07 2.07 12.48
C THR A 564 -4.16 0.82 11.61
N SER A 565 -3.94 0.95 10.32
CA SER A 565 -3.76 -0.16 9.39
C SER A 565 -2.31 -0.65 9.30
N ALA A 566 -1.36 0.11 9.82
CA ALA A 566 0.08 -0.20 9.74
C ALA A 566 0.50 -1.46 10.54
N LYS A 567 -0.35 -1.93 11.43
CA LYS A 567 -0.10 -3.12 12.27
C LYS A 567 -0.81 -4.38 11.77
N MET A 568 -1.31 -4.38 10.54
CA MET A 568 -1.90 -5.54 9.91
C MET A 568 -0.83 -6.49 9.38
N LEU A 569 -1.11 -7.79 9.41
CA LEU A 569 -0.38 -8.78 8.62
C LEU A 569 -0.80 -8.68 7.15
N SER A 570 0.18 -8.65 6.26
CA SER A 570 -0.02 -8.71 4.81
C SER A 570 0.66 -9.95 4.26
N ILE A 571 -0.09 -11.03 4.14
CA ILE A 571 0.38 -12.31 3.62
C ILE A 571 -0.02 -12.40 2.17
N VAL A 572 0.90 -12.88 1.34
CA VAL A 572 0.67 -13.19 -0.08
C VAL A 572 0.99 -14.66 -0.30
N PRO A 573 0.01 -15.58 -0.10
CA PRO A 573 0.17 -16.94 -0.52
C PRO A 573 0.41 -16.97 -2.02
N LEU A 574 1.57 -17.46 -2.44
CA LEU A 574 1.95 -17.49 -3.86
C LEU A 574 1.20 -18.62 -4.58
N MET A 575 0.75 -18.36 -5.81
CA MET A 575 -0.03 -19.31 -6.60
C MET A 575 0.74 -20.62 -6.85
N ALA A 576 2.08 -20.59 -6.90
CA ALA A 576 2.93 -21.75 -7.02
C ALA A 576 3.05 -22.59 -5.74
N GLY A 577 2.54 -22.11 -4.61
CA GLY A 577 2.55 -22.82 -3.32
C GLY A 577 3.41 -22.19 -2.23
N GLY A 578 4.37 -21.33 -2.57
CA GLY A 578 5.18 -20.59 -1.60
C GLY A 578 4.41 -19.53 -0.83
N GLY A 579 5.12 -18.68 -0.09
CA GLY A 579 4.56 -17.56 0.64
C GLY A 579 5.46 -16.33 0.61
N MET A 580 4.84 -15.16 0.52
CA MET A 580 5.49 -13.87 0.71
C MET A 580 4.80 -13.12 1.84
N TYR A 581 5.59 -12.52 2.72
CA TYR A 581 5.13 -11.82 3.92
C TYR A 581 5.59 -10.38 3.81
N GLU A 582 4.65 -9.48 3.53
CA GLU A 582 4.94 -8.05 3.34
C GLU A 582 4.83 -7.32 4.68
N THR A 583 5.75 -6.41 4.93
CA THR A 583 5.68 -5.47 6.05
C THR A 583 5.12 -4.13 5.58
N GLY A 584 4.69 -3.29 6.53
CA GLY A 584 3.93 -2.06 6.26
C GLY A 584 4.67 -1.00 5.44
N ALA A 585 3.98 0.10 5.14
CA ALA A 585 4.49 1.19 4.33
C ALA A 585 5.58 2.02 5.04
N GLY A 586 6.60 2.45 4.28
CA GLY A 586 7.74 3.22 4.76
C GLY A 586 7.64 4.74 4.56
N GLY A 587 6.44 5.34 4.53
CA GLY A 587 6.25 6.76 4.19
C GLY A 587 7.01 7.76 5.07
N SER A 588 7.32 7.40 6.32
CA SER A 588 8.14 8.21 7.25
C SER A 588 9.62 7.83 7.27
N ALA A 589 10.03 6.82 6.51
CA ALA A 589 11.39 6.27 6.54
C ALA A 589 12.51 7.30 6.28
N PRO A 590 12.38 8.26 5.36
CA PRO A 590 13.39 9.30 5.15
C PRO A 590 13.68 10.14 6.41
N LYS A 591 12.64 10.52 7.16
CA LYS A 591 12.79 11.29 8.41
C LYS A 591 13.44 10.47 9.52
N HIS A 592 13.23 9.15 9.51
CA HIS A 592 13.90 8.26 10.47
C HIS A 592 15.38 8.11 10.16
N VAL A 593 15.77 8.05 8.87
CA VAL A 593 17.18 8.08 8.46
C VAL A 593 17.84 9.39 8.88
N GLN A 594 17.16 10.52 8.62
CA GLN A 594 17.66 11.84 9.04
C GLN A 594 17.93 11.88 10.54
N GLN A 595 16.99 11.44 11.36
CA GLN A 595 17.17 11.41 12.82
C GLN A 595 18.31 10.48 13.25
N LEU A 596 18.48 9.32 12.61
CA LEU A 596 19.62 8.46 12.89
C LEU A 596 20.95 9.16 12.59
N VAL A 597 21.07 9.81 11.43
CA VAL A 597 22.31 10.50 11.04
C VAL A 597 22.62 11.70 11.94
N GLU A 598 21.61 12.48 12.30
CA GLU A 598 21.77 13.70 13.12
C GLU A 598 21.92 13.40 14.61
N GLU A 599 21.21 12.38 15.13
CA GLU A 599 21.05 12.15 16.57
C GLU A 599 21.44 10.73 17.01
N ASN A 600 21.88 9.86 16.10
CA ASN A 600 22.13 8.44 16.37
C ASN A 600 20.95 7.77 17.11
N HIS A 601 19.72 8.04 16.63
CA HIS A 601 18.49 7.52 17.19
C HIS A 601 17.58 7.05 16.06
N LEU A 602 17.30 5.77 15.97
CA LEU A 602 16.38 5.19 14.97
C LEU A 602 15.01 4.92 15.60
N ARG A 603 14.03 5.75 15.27
CA ARG A 603 12.64 5.58 15.76
C ARG A 603 11.77 4.65 14.89
N TRP A 604 12.35 3.96 13.90
CA TRP A 604 11.63 2.98 13.11
C TRP A 604 11.08 1.87 14.01
N ASP A 605 9.78 1.52 13.84
CA ASP A 605 9.13 0.43 14.56
C ASP A 605 9.17 -0.86 13.73
N SER A 606 9.96 -1.82 14.16
CA SER A 606 10.10 -3.14 13.52
C SER A 606 8.98 -4.12 13.87
N LEU A 607 7.87 -3.67 14.44
CA LEU A 607 6.75 -4.56 14.79
C LEU A 607 6.25 -5.34 13.57
N GLY A 608 6.18 -4.69 12.39
CA GLY A 608 5.81 -5.35 11.13
C GLY A 608 6.74 -6.51 10.77
N GLU A 609 8.05 -6.32 10.92
CA GLU A 609 9.07 -7.34 10.66
C GLU A 609 8.95 -8.52 11.64
N PHE A 610 8.66 -8.23 12.91
CA PHE A 610 8.46 -9.28 13.94
C PHE A 610 7.26 -10.16 13.59
N MET A 611 6.14 -9.54 13.21
CA MET A 611 4.93 -10.24 12.83
C MET A 611 5.09 -11.03 11.52
N ALA A 612 5.76 -10.44 10.54
CA ALA A 612 6.05 -11.12 9.26
C ALA A 612 6.95 -12.33 9.47
N LEU A 613 7.97 -12.24 10.33
CA LEU A 613 8.83 -13.37 10.69
C LEU A 613 8.04 -14.48 11.38
N ALA A 614 7.13 -14.16 12.30
CA ALA A 614 6.31 -15.16 12.98
C ALA A 614 5.47 -15.97 12.00
N VAL A 615 4.79 -15.31 11.05
CA VAL A 615 3.97 -15.98 10.04
C VAL A 615 4.82 -16.74 9.02
N SER A 616 5.97 -16.22 8.64
CA SER A 616 6.95 -16.90 7.78
C SER A 616 7.41 -18.22 8.40
N LEU A 617 7.76 -18.22 9.69
CA LEU A 617 8.14 -19.42 10.45
C LEU A 617 6.99 -20.41 10.58
N GLU A 618 5.76 -19.94 10.83
CA GLU A 618 4.56 -20.78 10.91
C GLU A 618 4.31 -21.51 9.59
N ASP A 619 4.27 -20.78 8.49
CA ASP A 619 4.04 -21.34 7.15
C ASP A 619 5.13 -22.33 6.76
N LEU A 620 6.40 -21.98 7.00
CA LEU A 620 7.53 -22.87 6.78
C LEU A 620 7.39 -24.17 7.60
N GLY A 621 7.04 -24.04 8.89
CA GLY A 621 6.82 -25.19 9.76
C GLY A 621 5.68 -26.10 9.29
N ILE A 622 4.59 -25.52 8.77
CA ILE A 622 3.46 -26.28 8.22
C ILE A 622 3.85 -27.00 6.93
N LYS A 623 4.48 -26.30 5.99
CA LYS A 623 4.84 -26.85 4.66
C LYS A 623 5.94 -27.90 4.70
N THR A 624 6.92 -27.71 5.58
CA THR A 624 8.08 -28.64 5.68
C THR A 624 7.93 -29.69 6.78
N GLY A 625 6.89 -29.59 7.62
CA GLY A 625 6.74 -30.44 8.81
C GLY A 625 7.77 -30.14 9.92
N ASN A 626 8.36 -28.94 9.91
CA ASN A 626 9.36 -28.54 10.91
C ASN A 626 8.66 -28.04 12.19
N GLU A 627 8.50 -28.93 13.19
CA GLU A 627 7.83 -28.58 14.44
C GLU A 627 8.57 -27.51 15.23
N LYS A 628 9.92 -27.44 15.14
CA LYS A 628 10.67 -26.36 15.79
C LYS A 628 10.34 -25.01 15.21
N ALA A 629 10.14 -24.88 13.90
CA ALA A 629 9.70 -23.66 13.26
C ALA A 629 8.33 -23.19 13.78
N LYS A 630 7.40 -24.11 14.00
CA LYS A 630 6.08 -23.81 14.58
C LYS A 630 6.20 -23.30 16.02
N ILE A 631 7.11 -23.87 16.81
CA ILE A 631 7.40 -23.41 18.17
C ILE A 631 8.01 -22.01 18.15
N LEU A 632 8.98 -21.77 17.28
CA LEU A 632 9.58 -20.44 17.07
C LEU A 632 8.50 -19.41 16.72
N ALA A 633 7.59 -19.72 15.83
CA ALA A 633 6.50 -18.83 15.42
C ALA A 633 5.60 -18.45 16.60
N ARG A 634 5.10 -19.45 17.36
CA ARG A 634 4.20 -19.21 18.50
C ARG A 634 4.88 -18.41 19.63
N THR A 635 6.13 -18.75 19.93
CA THR A 635 6.90 -18.06 20.97
C THR A 635 7.28 -16.63 20.56
N LEU A 636 7.50 -16.38 19.26
CA LEU A 636 7.72 -15.03 18.74
C LEU A 636 6.44 -14.18 18.82
N ASP A 637 5.28 -14.74 18.50
CA ASP A 637 3.98 -14.06 18.67
C ASP A 637 3.73 -13.70 20.13
N ALA A 638 4.01 -14.63 21.06
CA ALA A 638 3.92 -14.37 22.51
C ALA A 638 4.90 -13.29 22.98
N ALA A 639 6.15 -13.31 22.48
CA ALA A 639 7.16 -12.29 22.75
C ALA A 639 6.74 -10.92 22.24
N THR A 640 6.15 -10.86 21.05
CA THR A 640 5.58 -9.63 20.47
C THR A 640 4.46 -9.08 21.35
N GLY A 641 3.59 -9.92 21.88
CA GLY A 641 2.58 -9.55 22.87
C GLY A 641 3.19 -8.93 24.13
N LYS A 642 4.24 -9.55 24.70
CA LYS A 642 4.98 -9.00 25.84
C LYS A 642 5.65 -7.67 25.54
N LEU A 643 6.22 -7.52 24.35
CA LEU A 643 6.84 -6.27 23.91
C LEU A 643 5.82 -5.14 23.89
N LEU A 644 4.63 -5.37 23.37
CA LEU A 644 3.53 -4.41 23.37
C LEU A 644 3.03 -4.10 24.78
N ASP A 645 2.74 -5.12 25.59
CA ASP A 645 2.21 -4.98 26.96
C ASP A 645 3.19 -4.22 27.88
N ASN A 646 4.51 -4.35 27.64
CA ASN A 646 5.56 -3.64 28.40
C ASN A 646 5.99 -2.32 27.75
N ASN A 647 5.32 -1.87 26.71
CA ASN A 647 5.60 -0.63 26.01
C ASN A 647 7.08 -0.51 25.56
N LYS A 648 7.62 -1.57 24.96
CA LYS A 648 9.01 -1.64 24.50
C LYS A 648 9.17 -1.33 23.00
N GLY A 649 8.22 -0.62 22.41
CA GLY A 649 8.37 -0.01 21.08
C GLY A 649 9.33 1.19 21.09
N PRO A 650 9.87 1.59 19.93
CA PRO A 650 10.80 2.71 19.86
C PRO A 650 10.12 4.05 20.16
N SER A 651 10.76 4.87 20.98
CA SER A 651 10.33 6.25 21.26
C SER A 651 10.71 7.19 20.11
N PRO A 652 9.96 8.26 19.87
CA PRO A 652 10.37 9.32 18.95
C PRO A 652 11.49 10.22 19.50
N LYS A 653 11.79 10.15 20.81
CA LYS A 653 12.71 11.05 21.51
C LYS A 653 14.09 10.41 21.66
N THR A 654 15.12 11.14 21.25
CA THR A 654 16.53 10.80 21.46
C THR A 654 16.87 10.64 22.95
N GLY A 655 17.71 9.69 23.28
CA GLY A 655 18.05 9.31 24.65
C GLY A 655 17.06 8.33 25.30
N GLN A 656 15.99 7.99 24.62
CA GLN A 656 15.03 6.95 25.03
C GLN A 656 15.23 5.67 24.21
N LEU A 657 14.37 4.67 24.43
CA LEU A 657 14.41 3.41 23.69
C LEU A 657 14.20 3.68 22.19
N ASP A 658 15.11 3.19 21.37
CA ASP A 658 15.02 3.25 19.91
C ASP A 658 14.79 1.87 19.30
N ASN A 659 14.86 1.77 17.96
CA ASN A 659 14.69 0.52 17.23
C ASN A 659 15.59 -0.61 17.73
N ARG A 660 16.87 -0.33 17.99
CA ARG A 660 17.88 -1.30 18.47
C ARG A 660 17.49 -1.86 19.83
N GLY A 661 17.02 -1.01 20.73
CA GLY A 661 16.56 -1.41 22.05
C GLY A 661 15.24 -2.21 21.99
N SER A 662 14.32 -1.84 21.11
CA SER A 662 13.10 -2.61 20.85
C SER A 662 13.42 -4.02 20.35
N GLN A 663 14.35 -4.16 19.42
CA GLN A 663 14.80 -5.46 18.91
C GLN A 663 15.50 -6.30 19.99
N PHE A 664 16.28 -5.66 20.88
CA PHE A 664 16.86 -6.35 22.04
C PHE A 664 15.76 -6.91 22.95
N TYR A 665 14.76 -6.10 23.32
CA TYR A 665 13.66 -6.58 24.16
C TYR A 665 12.88 -7.71 23.51
N LEU A 666 12.64 -7.64 22.20
CA LEU A 666 12.02 -8.75 21.48
C LEU A 666 12.86 -10.02 21.60
N ALA A 667 14.17 -9.96 21.37
CA ALA A 667 15.07 -11.10 21.48
C ALA A 667 15.05 -11.69 22.90
N MET A 668 15.10 -10.85 23.91
CA MET A 668 15.03 -11.27 25.32
C MET A 668 13.70 -11.99 25.62
N TYR A 669 12.58 -11.40 25.26
CA TYR A 669 11.26 -12.00 25.48
C TYR A 669 11.07 -13.29 24.67
N TRP A 670 11.55 -13.33 23.43
CA TRP A 670 11.50 -14.52 22.59
C TRP A 670 12.32 -15.68 23.19
N ALA A 671 13.54 -15.41 23.65
CA ALA A 671 14.36 -16.40 24.35
C ALA A 671 13.69 -16.90 25.64
N GLN A 672 13.04 -16.02 26.41
CA GLN A 672 12.31 -16.38 27.62
C GLN A 672 11.10 -17.29 27.29
N GLU A 673 10.32 -16.98 26.26
CA GLU A 673 9.22 -17.84 25.81
C GLU A 673 9.71 -19.22 25.37
N LEU A 674 10.84 -19.26 24.63
CA LEU A 674 11.46 -20.51 24.20
C LEU A 674 12.03 -21.32 25.39
N ALA A 675 12.58 -20.65 26.39
CA ALA A 675 13.10 -21.28 27.60
C ALA A 675 12.01 -21.82 28.55
N THR A 676 10.76 -21.41 28.37
CA THR A 676 9.63 -21.83 29.21
C THR A 676 8.63 -22.73 28.52
N GLN A 677 8.67 -22.88 27.18
CA GLN A 677 7.80 -23.77 26.45
C GLN A 677 8.08 -25.25 26.80
N THR A 678 7.04 -26.10 26.74
CA THR A 678 7.10 -27.50 27.16
C THR A 678 6.96 -28.52 26.03
N GLN A 679 6.89 -28.05 24.77
CA GLN A 679 6.60 -28.88 23.60
C GLN A 679 7.87 -29.59 23.07
N ASP A 680 9.01 -28.92 23.16
CA ASP A 680 10.32 -29.47 22.80
C ASP A 680 11.34 -29.20 23.91
N PRO A 681 11.60 -30.16 24.81
CA PRO A 681 12.56 -30.02 25.92
C PRO A 681 14.00 -29.74 25.43
N ALA A 682 14.40 -30.25 24.25
CA ALA A 682 15.74 -30.02 23.71
C ALA A 682 15.87 -28.55 23.28
N LEU A 683 14.88 -28.03 22.59
CA LEU A 683 14.82 -26.62 22.20
C LEU A 683 14.75 -25.70 23.44
N GLN A 684 13.97 -26.07 24.45
CA GLN A 684 13.91 -25.36 25.72
C GLN A 684 15.30 -25.24 26.38
N ALA A 685 16.00 -26.38 26.50
CA ALA A 685 17.32 -26.41 27.10
C ALA A 685 18.36 -25.59 26.34
N GLN A 686 18.21 -25.51 25.03
CA GLN A 686 19.11 -24.73 24.16
C GLN A 686 18.94 -23.22 24.34
N TYR A 687 17.71 -22.73 24.55
CA TYR A 687 17.47 -21.29 24.73
C TYR A 687 17.54 -20.81 26.19
N ALA A 688 17.54 -21.69 27.17
CA ALA A 688 17.61 -21.30 28.58
C ALA A 688 18.87 -20.46 28.92
N PRO A 689 20.10 -20.83 28.47
CA PRO A 689 21.28 -20.00 28.67
C PRO A 689 21.20 -18.64 28.00
N LEU A 690 20.67 -18.57 26.76
CA LEU A 690 20.50 -17.31 26.02
C LEU A 690 19.50 -16.39 26.75
N ALA A 691 18.36 -16.91 27.18
CA ALA A 691 17.36 -16.16 27.92
C ALA A 691 17.93 -15.59 29.21
N LYS A 692 18.73 -16.39 29.94
CA LYS A 692 19.40 -15.94 31.16
C LYS A 692 20.43 -14.84 30.85
N ALA A 693 21.29 -15.03 29.86
CA ALA A 693 22.33 -14.09 29.51
C ALA A 693 21.75 -12.71 29.09
N LEU A 694 20.69 -12.70 28.27
CA LEU A 694 20.00 -11.49 27.85
C LEU A 694 19.34 -10.76 29.04
N ALA A 695 18.68 -11.52 29.95
CA ALA A 695 18.03 -10.93 31.12
C ALA A 695 19.04 -10.36 32.13
N ASP A 696 20.11 -11.11 32.43
CA ASP A 696 21.15 -10.66 33.36
C ASP A 696 21.90 -9.42 32.85
N SER A 697 21.96 -9.24 31.52
CA SER A 697 22.67 -8.14 30.86
C SER A 697 21.78 -6.98 30.43
N GLU A 698 20.47 -6.98 30.78
CA GLU A 698 19.50 -5.97 30.32
C GLU A 698 19.98 -4.55 30.56
N GLN A 699 20.39 -4.23 31.79
CA GLN A 699 20.85 -2.87 32.15
C GLN A 699 22.11 -2.44 31.37
N ALA A 700 23.06 -3.36 31.19
CA ALA A 700 24.30 -3.08 30.45
C ALA A 700 23.98 -2.80 28.98
N ILE A 701 23.17 -3.67 28.34
CA ILE A 701 22.80 -3.53 26.92
C ILE A 701 22.03 -2.22 26.68
N VAL A 702 20.99 -1.94 27.48
CA VAL A 702 20.21 -0.71 27.36
C VAL A 702 21.08 0.53 27.60
N GLY A 703 21.99 0.46 28.57
CA GLY A 703 22.95 1.53 28.83
C GLY A 703 23.91 1.79 27.67
N GLU A 704 24.46 0.74 27.05
CA GLU A 704 25.32 0.83 25.86
C GLU A 704 24.54 1.44 24.66
N LEU A 705 23.30 1.05 24.44
CA LEU A 705 22.47 1.56 23.35
C LEU A 705 22.06 3.03 23.57
N ALA A 706 21.83 3.43 24.82
CA ALA A 706 21.50 4.82 25.16
C ALA A 706 22.72 5.74 25.05
N ALA A 707 23.91 5.26 25.45
CA ALA A 707 25.13 6.06 25.52
C ALA A 707 25.64 6.55 24.15
N VAL A 708 25.28 5.91 23.07
CA VAL A 708 25.69 6.31 21.71
C VAL A 708 24.80 7.39 21.12
N GLN A 709 23.59 7.61 21.65
CA GLN A 709 22.62 8.54 21.12
C GLN A 709 23.00 10.02 21.37
N GLY A 710 22.37 10.93 20.63
CA GLY A 710 22.56 12.38 20.77
C GLY A 710 23.81 12.94 20.07
N LYS A 711 24.45 12.16 19.21
CA LYS A 711 25.63 12.60 18.43
C LYS A 711 25.43 12.21 16.96
N PRO A 712 25.79 13.06 15.99
CA PRO A 712 25.77 12.72 14.59
C PRO A 712 26.61 11.49 14.26
N VAL A 713 26.15 10.70 13.28
CA VAL A 713 26.87 9.54 12.76
C VAL A 713 26.91 9.56 11.24
N ASP A 714 27.93 8.89 10.69
CA ASP A 714 28.10 8.71 9.25
C ASP A 714 27.81 7.25 8.89
N ILE A 715 26.83 7.05 8.03
CA ILE A 715 26.46 5.73 7.46
C ILE A 715 27.02 5.52 6.04
N GLY A 716 27.76 6.49 5.51
CA GLY A 716 28.48 6.38 4.23
C GLY A 716 27.63 6.53 2.97
N GLY A 717 26.41 7.01 3.06
CA GLY A 717 25.49 7.27 1.94
C GLY A 717 24.04 7.08 2.31
N TYR A 718 23.13 7.45 1.41
CA TYR A 718 21.68 7.32 1.61
C TYR A 718 21.11 6.13 0.84
N TYR A 719 21.39 6.04 -0.49
CA TYR A 719 20.90 4.96 -1.35
C TYR A 719 21.83 3.75 -1.40
N ALA A 720 23.11 3.97 -1.14
CA ALA A 720 24.15 2.95 -1.11
C ALA A 720 25.03 3.14 0.13
N ALA A 721 24.43 3.02 1.32
CA ALA A 721 25.12 3.15 2.58
C ALA A 721 26.30 2.16 2.71
N ASP A 722 27.36 2.54 3.46
CA ASP A 722 28.51 1.65 3.69
C ASP A 722 28.14 0.56 4.72
N PRO A 723 28.19 -0.72 4.36
CA PRO A 723 27.76 -1.79 5.24
C PRO A 723 28.51 -1.83 6.59
N ALA A 724 29.82 -1.55 6.60
CA ALA A 724 30.62 -1.60 7.82
C ALA A 724 30.25 -0.42 8.77
N LYS A 725 29.99 0.76 8.20
CA LYS A 725 29.53 1.92 8.98
C LYS A 725 28.12 1.69 9.53
N VAL A 726 27.21 1.15 8.71
CA VAL A 726 25.85 0.80 9.14
C VAL A 726 25.88 -0.22 10.25
N GLU A 727 26.69 -1.28 10.13
CA GLU A 727 26.84 -2.28 11.19
C GLU A 727 27.35 -1.66 12.49
N ALA A 728 28.38 -0.82 12.44
CA ALA A 728 28.92 -0.14 13.62
C ALA A 728 27.89 0.75 14.31
N VAL A 729 27.03 1.46 13.53
CA VAL A 729 25.98 2.34 14.07
C VAL A 729 24.80 1.53 14.61
N MET A 730 24.40 0.47 13.93
CA MET A 730 23.21 -0.30 14.28
C MET A 730 23.46 -1.41 15.31
N ARG A 731 24.73 -1.80 15.54
CA ARG A 731 25.12 -2.83 16.51
C ARG A 731 26.15 -2.33 17.53
N PRO A 732 25.88 -1.21 18.23
CA PRO A 732 26.87 -0.59 19.12
C PRO A 732 27.03 -1.32 20.47
N SER A 733 26.08 -2.18 20.87
CA SER A 733 26.15 -2.93 22.13
C SER A 733 27.09 -4.11 22.00
N ARG A 734 28.30 -3.99 22.58
CA ARG A 734 29.26 -5.09 22.63
C ARG A 734 28.75 -6.27 23.42
N THR A 735 28.03 -6.02 24.49
CA THR A 735 27.44 -7.06 25.35
C THR A 735 26.42 -7.88 24.57
N LEU A 736 25.49 -7.25 23.84
CA LEU A 736 24.50 -7.96 23.03
C LEU A 736 25.15 -8.78 21.90
N ASN A 737 26.13 -8.17 21.21
CA ASN A 737 26.83 -8.85 20.13
C ASN A 737 27.54 -10.13 20.62
N ALA A 738 28.27 -10.04 21.76
CA ALA A 738 28.96 -11.18 22.34
C ALA A 738 28.00 -12.32 22.76
N ILE A 739 26.82 -11.98 23.31
CA ILE A 739 25.79 -12.96 23.67
C ILE A 739 25.24 -13.69 22.43
N LEU A 740 24.94 -12.95 21.35
CA LEU A 740 24.44 -13.54 20.11
C LEU A 740 25.49 -14.41 19.40
N GLU A 741 26.76 -13.98 19.40
CA GLU A 741 27.87 -14.76 18.86
C GLU A 741 28.07 -16.06 19.63
N ALA A 742 28.07 -16.02 20.96
CA ALA A 742 28.18 -17.21 21.80
C ALA A 742 27.01 -18.20 21.59
N ALA A 743 25.79 -17.70 21.30
CA ALA A 743 24.63 -18.56 21.02
C ALA A 743 24.66 -19.19 19.62
N THR A 744 25.49 -18.67 18.73
CA THR A 744 25.64 -19.19 17.35
C THR A 744 26.90 -20.06 17.18
N ALA A 745 27.84 -20.01 18.10
CA ALA A 745 29.03 -20.87 18.11
C ALA A 745 28.65 -22.33 18.44
#